data_662146848f90bfc91e848982816c3523
#
_entry.id   662146848f90bfc91e848982816c3523
#
_cell.length_a   1.000
_cell.length_b   1.000
_cell.length_c   1.000
_cell.angle_alpha   90.00
_cell.angle_beta   90.00
_cell.angle_gamma   90.00
#
_symmetry.space_group_name_H-M   'P 1'
#
loop_
_entity.id
_entity.type
_entity.pdbx_description
1 polymer ?
#
loop_
_entity_poly.entity_id
_entity_poly.type
_entity_poly.pdbx_seq_one_letter_code
_entity_poly.pdbx_strand_id
1 'polypeptide(L)'
;MQLTTLDWTVMVVYVLFALAVGFIYARKAGQGVEEFFLSGRRLPWWLAGTSLVATTFASDTPLVITGWVREKGIYENWLWWCVCIGSVFTVLLFSRYWQRGRVMTSAELAELRYGGPSAKALRFSLGIFQSGFTNAIILSWVMLAAATIQEVVFDYDKATALVVASLVSLTYCSMAGLWGVVVTDLVQFIMAMTGSIALAWMAWSAVDGMEGVRTAMAAADTSFQPDTLSFFPTPGPGSFFDASFWNPAIVTLAVLLGMQWWARESADGGPLVVQRVSSAKSERDGMLAVLWYNVAHFALRPWPWILVAVASLVVLPRMELTSPVAGTLLAGGKGEVVWHTEGEIIGKDADWIEVQGTDGGLHRFEPQHSGDDWSTLWQKIEVGEEVKVDQVLAKTHEERAYVVMMGRYLPAGLLGLALAALMAAFMSTVDTHVNLASSFFVGDVYRRFLRPGASEKHYVLVARLSGAAVLAIAGVFAWAANSNSELFTFFMAFVAGVGPVYLARWFWWRVRAASEIAAMVTSATIASLITFGDEIVKVEGYGFLDGIINAPLPLGPLVDEMGKPNMAGRLVLVVGISGLAALFATLLSKAPDPATLTEFYRRVRPMGWWGPVRALCPGVEPAERPLPVIVGSLGGSAAIFGLLFASGAWFFERPDQVRVWSLVGVVGTAMLLWGMRALGVRGETES
;
A
#
# COMPACT_ATOMS: atom_id res chain seq x y z
N MET A 1 4.66 4.85 -27.22
CA MET A 1 4.39 6.32 -27.34
C MET A 1 5.51 7.01 -28.10
N GLN A 2 5.22 8.11 -28.83
CA GLN A 2 6.27 8.89 -29.50
C GLN A 2 6.75 10.03 -28.57
N LEU A 3 7.95 9.89 -28.02
CA LEU A 3 8.57 10.90 -27.18
C LEU A 3 9.38 11.90 -28.00
N THR A 4 9.20 13.18 -27.73
CA THR A 4 9.93 14.26 -28.38
C THR A 4 11.32 14.47 -27.71
N THR A 5 12.20 15.22 -28.39
CA THR A 5 13.49 15.62 -27.80
C THR A 5 13.31 16.40 -26.50
N LEU A 6 12.23 17.16 -26.36
CA LEU A 6 11.93 17.91 -25.12
C LEU A 6 11.58 16.98 -23.97
N ASP A 7 10.80 15.92 -24.22
CA ASP A 7 10.45 14.91 -23.20
C ASP A 7 11.71 14.20 -22.69
N TRP A 8 12.56 13.75 -23.60
CA TRP A 8 13.85 13.15 -23.24
C TRP A 8 14.75 14.10 -22.46
N THR A 9 14.79 15.39 -22.86
CA THR A 9 15.58 16.39 -22.15
C THR A 9 15.12 16.54 -20.70
N VAL A 10 13.82 16.63 -20.44
CA VAL A 10 13.26 16.74 -19.09
C VAL A 10 13.62 15.51 -18.25
N MET A 11 13.45 14.30 -18.80
CA MET A 11 13.79 13.05 -18.12
C MET A 11 15.29 12.97 -17.77
N VAL A 12 16.17 13.30 -18.72
CA VAL A 12 17.63 13.29 -18.52
C VAL A 12 18.06 14.33 -17.48
N VAL A 13 17.52 15.54 -17.54
CA VAL A 13 17.79 16.60 -16.53
C VAL A 13 17.41 16.13 -15.12
N TYR A 14 16.26 15.47 -14.98
CA TYR A 14 15.87 14.91 -13.70
C TYR A 14 16.87 13.83 -13.20
N VAL A 15 17.28 12.89 -14.05
CA VAL A 15 18.26 11.85 -13.68
C VAL A 15 19.58 12.46 -13.25
N LEU A 16 20.09 13.46 -14.00
CA LEU A 16 21.31 14.17 -13.66
C LEU A 16 21.19 14.91 -12.32
N PHE A 17 20.04 15.54 -12.06
CA PHE A 17 19.76 16.17 -10.77
C PHE A 17 19.80 15.13 -9.62
N ALA A 18 19.10 13.99 -9.76
CA ALA A 18 19.07 12.95 -8.75
C ALA A 18 20.47 12.38 -8.45
N LEU A 19 21.27 12.11 -9.49
CA LEU A 19 22.66 11.68 -9.35
C LEU A 19 23.52 12.74 -8.65
N ALA A 20 23.38 14.01 -9.01
CA ALA A 20 24.12 15.10 -8.38
C ALA A 20 23.82 15.20 -6.88
N VAL A 21 22.55 15.10 -6.48
CA VAL A 21 22.15 15.05 -5.06
C VAL A 21 22.78 13.83 -4.39
N GLY A 22 22.72 12.65 -5.03
CA GLY A 22 23.37 11.43 -4.55
C GLY A 22 24.86 11.64 -4.25
N PHE A 23 25.61 12.23 -5.16
CA PHE A 23 27.05 12.52 -4.99
C PHE A 23 27.32 13.53 -3.86
N ILE A 24 26.51 14.59 -3.76
CA ILE A 24 26.67 15.62 -2.73
C ILE A 24 26.51 15.00 -1.31
N TYR A 25 25.52 14.14 -1.13
CA TYR A 25 25.24 13.55 0.18
C TYR A 25 25.99 12.23 0.46
N ALA A 26 26.60 11.58 -0.54
CA ALA A 26 27.34 10.32 -0.39
C ALA A 26 28.44 10.37 0.69
N ARG A 27 29.15 11.50 0.79
CA ARG A 27 30.23 11.71 1.76
C ARG A 27 29.68 11.77 3.21
N LYS A 28 28.52 12.40 3.39
CA LYS A 28 27.85 12.51 4.69
C LYS A 28 27.25 11.17 5.13
N ALA A 29 26.61 10.47 4.20
CA ALA A 29 26.04 9.15 4.41
C ALA A 29 27.11 8.11 4.83
N GLY A 30 28.35 8.24 4.37
CA GLY A 30 29.45 7.36 4.73
C GLY A 30 30.04 7.56 6.13
N GLN A 31 29.58 8.55 6.93
CA GLN A 31 30.13 8.85 8.25
C GLN A 31 29.73 7.84 9.34
N GLY A 32 28.58 7.17 9.20
CA GLY A 32 28.13 6.16 10.14
C GLY A 32 26.67 5.75 9.95
N VAL A 33 26.27 4.74 10.72
CA VAL A 33 24.94 4.12 10.63
C VAL A 33 23.83 5.12 10.94
N GLU A 34 24.00 5.99 11.93
CA GLU A 34 22.97 6.99 12.32
C GLU A 34 22.82 8.09 11.26
N GLU A 35 23.91 8.54 10.63
CA GLU A 35 23.83 9.49 9.52
C GLU A 35 23.21 8.80 8.28
N PHE A 36 23.56 7.55 8.02
CA PHE A 36 23.07 6.81 6.86
C PHE A 36 21.58 6.53 6.92
N PHE A 37 21.05 6.07 8.08
CA PHE A 37 19.67 5.61 8.22
C PHE A 37 18.72 6.64 8.85
N LEU A 38 19.23 7.59 9.65
CA LEU A 38 18.40 8.54 10.42
C LEU A 38 18.78 10.01 10.18
N SER A 39 19.64 10.31 9.22
CA SER A 39 20.08 11.70 8.94
C SER A 39 20.57 12.46 10.19
N GLY A 40 21.17 11.76 11.16
CA GLY A 40 21.64 12.32 12.42
C GLY A 40 20.52 12.93 13.28
N ARG A 41 19.26 12.50 13.11
CA ARG A 41 18.05 12.98 13.84
C ARG A 41 17.88 14.51 13.76
N ARG A 42 18.04 15.09 12.56
CA ARG A 42 18.02 16.57 12.36
C ARG A 42 16.98 17.03 11.34
N LEU A 43 16.06 16.14 10.90
CA LEU A 43 15.06 16.50 9.90
C LEU A 43 13.98 17.42 10.47
N PRO A 44 13.67 18.57 9.83
CA PRO A 44 12.51 19.36 10.15
C PRO A 44 11.22 18.67 9.68
N TRP A 45 10.10 18.99 10.31
CA TRP A 45 8.81 18.33 10.08
C TRP A 45 8.33 18.34 8.62
N TRP A 46 8.49 19.49 7.95
CA TRP A 46 8.03 19.64 6.57
C TRP A 46 8.82 18.75 5.60
N LEU A 47 10.11 18.58 5.83
CA LEU A 47 10.98 17.77 4.99
C LEU A 47 10.76 16.26 5.27
N ALA A 48 10.69 15.87 6.55
CA ALA A 48 10.40 14.50 6.94
C ALA A 48 9.01 14.05 6.48
N GLY A 49 8.00 14.93 6.61
CA GLY A 49 6.63 14.65 6.19
C GLY A 49 6.48 14.60 4.66
N THR A 50 7.15 15.49 3.92
CA THR A 50 7.14 15.45 2.45
C THR A 50 7.82 14.18 1.93
N SER A 51 8.91 13.74 2.57
CA SER A 51 9.54 12.46 2.26
C SER A 51 8.58 11.28 2.49
N LEU A 52 7.77 11.27 3.58
CA LEU A 52 6.73 10.28 3.78
C LEU A 52 5.70 10.28 2.64
N VAL A 53 5.25 11.47 2.21
CA VAL A 53 4.28 11.58 1.09
C VAL A 53 4.89 11.09 -0.21
N ALA A 54 6.11 11.51 -0.54
CA ALA A 54 6.81 11.13 -1.76
C ALA A 54 7.04 9.62 -1.83
N THR A 55 7.52 9.01 -0.74
CA THR A 55 7.73 7.55 -0.67
C THR A 55 6.44 6.75 -0.87
N THR A 56 5.31 7.27 -0.39
CA THR A 56 4.00 6.63 -0.58
C THR A 56 3.29 7.08 -1.86
N PHE A 57 3.91 7.93 -2.64
CA PHE A 57 3.57 8.22 -4.02
C PHE A 57 4.47 7.34 -4.90
N ALA A 58 4.20 6.06 -4.95
CA ALA A 58 4.92 5.14 -5.83
C ALA A 58 4.32 5.15 -7.25
N SER A 59 5.04 4.61 -8.21
CA SER A 59 4.59 4.55 -9.61
C SER A 59 3.32 3.72 -9.81
N ASP A 60 3.05 2.76 -8.92
CA ASP A 60 1.86 1.93 -8.90
C ASP A 60 0.59 2.70 -8.52
N THR A 61 0.71 3.71 -7.65
CA THR A 61 -0.46 4.35 -7.02
C THR A 61 -1.43 4.97 -8.03
N PRO A 62 -1.00 5.77 -9.04
CA PRO A 62 -1.92 6.27 -10.06
C PRO A 62 -2.57 5.16 -10.89
N LEU A 63 -1.83 4.09 -11.19
CA LEU A 63 -2.29 2.96 -11.98
C LEU A 63 -3.37 2.18 -11.22
N VAL A 64 -3.09 1.81 -9.98
CA VAL A 64 -3.98 1.03 -9.10
C VAL A 64 -5.28 1.81 -8.83
N ILE A 65 -5.18 3.11 -8.49
CA ILE A 65 -6.38 3.95 -8.26
C ILE A 65 -7.21 4.06 -9.52
N THR A 66 -6.57 4.22 -10.68
CA THR A 66 -7.28 4.26 -11.96
C THR A 66 -7.98 2.92 -12.22
N GLY A 67 -7.31 1.80 -12.00
CA GLY A 67 -7.89 0.47 -12.11
C GLY A 67 -9.12 0.30 -11.22
N TRP A 68 -9.01 0.61 -9.93
CA TRP A 68 -10.12 0.49 -8.98
C TRP A 68 -11.34 1.35 -9.35
N VAL A 69 -11.10 2.61 -9.71
CA VAL A 69 -12.20 3.52 -10.11
C VAL A 69 -12.88 3.02 -11.37
N ARG A 70 -12.12 2.51 -12.33
CA ARG A 70 -12.65 1.96 -13.56
C ARG A 70 -13.40 0.65 -13.36
N GLU A 71 -12.88 -0.26 -12.53
CA GLU A 71 -13.50 -1.58 -12.27
C GLU A 71 -14.76 -1.49 -11.42
N LYS A 72 -14.76 -0.69 -10.35
CA LYS A 72 -15.83 -0.70 -9.35
C LYS A 72 -16.39 0.69 -9.03
N GLY A 73 -15.57 1.74 -9.17
CA GLY A 73 -15.94 3.09 -8.83
C GLY A 73 -15.06 3.72 -7.74
N ILE A 74 -15.35 4.99 -7.44
CA ILE A 74 -14.55 5.81 -6.51
C ILE A 74 -14.53 5.20 -5.10
N TYR A 75 -15.62 4.57 -4.68
CA TYR A 75 -15.72 3.99 -3.34
C TYR A 75 -14.71 2.87 -3.05
N GLU A 76 -14.16 2.21 -4.08
CA GLU A 76 -13.15 1.17 -3.88
C GLU A 76 -11.87 1.74 -3.23
N ASN A 77 -11.64 3.04 -3.32
CA ASN A 77 -10.55 3.71 -2.61
C ASN A 77 -10.63 3.60 -1.08
N TRP A 78 -11.73 3.14 -0.50
CA TRP A 78 -11.79 2.80 0.92
C TRP A 78 -10.79 1.71 1.32
N LEU A 79 -10.28 0.91 0.39
CA LEU A 79 -9.20 -0.05 0.62
C LEU A 79 -7.96 0.62 1.25
N TRP A 80 -7.69 1.88 0.94
CA TRP A 80 -6.59 2.65 1.53
C TRP A 80 -7.03 3.88 2.32
N TRP A 81 -8.18 4.49 2.03
CA TRP A 81 -8.67 5.64 2.82
C TRP A 81 -8.95 5.27 4.27
N CYS A 82 -9.42 4.08 4.56
CA CYS A 82 -9.69 3.63 5.93
C CYS A 82 -8.45 3.71 6.83
N VAL A 83 -7.26 3.59 6.26
CA VAL A 83 -5.97 3.68 6.98
C VAL A 83 -5.72 5.08 7.57
N CYS A 84 -6.34 6.11 7.02
CA CYS A 84 -6.27 7.48 7.55
C CYS A 84 -6.60 7.54 9.05
N ILE A 85 -7.62 6.79 9.49
CA ILE A 85 -8.07 6.76 10.89
C ILE A 85 -6.90 6.38 11.82
N GLY A 86 -6.24 5.25 11.55
CA GLY A 86 -5.09 4.78 12.36
C GLY A 86 -3.87 5.68 12.23
N SER A 87 -3.64 6.24 11.03
CA SER A 87 -2.54 7.15 10.79
C SER A 87 -2.70 8.47 11.57
N VAL A 88 -3.91 8.98 11.75
CA VAL A 88 -4.18 10.16 12.59
C VAL A 88 -3.99 9.85 14.08
N PHE A 89 -4.30 8.62 14.55
CA PHE A 89 -3.89 8.20 15.90
C PHE A 89 -2.36 8.23 16.06
N THR A 90 -1.63 7.89 15.01
CA THR A 90 -0.16 7.99 15.01
C THR A 90 0.31 9.43 15.18
N VAL A 91 -0.38 10.42 14.62
CA VAL A 91 -0.04 11.84 14.80
C VAL A 91 0.03 12.22 16.28
N LEU A 92 -1.03 11.93 17.03
CA LEU A 92 -1.19 12.44 18.40
C LEU A 92 -0.59 11.53 19.47
N LEU A 93 -0.37 10.26 19.19
CA LEU A 93 0.04 9.26 20.16
C LEU A 93 1.34 8.54 19.77
N PHE A 94 1.30 7.73 18.71
CA PHE A 94 2.42 6.81 18.45
C PHE A 94 3.68 7.51 17.98
N SER A 95 3.60 8.64 17.26
CA SER A 95 4.78 9.43 16.89
C SER A 95 5.58 9.87 18.13
N ARG A 96 4.89 10.22 19.21
CA ARG A 96 5.51 10.61 20.49
C ARG A 96 6.11 9.42 21.22
N TYR A 97 5.44 8.27 21.22
CA TYR A 97 5.96 7.03 21.81
C TYR A 97 7.23 6.57 21.10
N TRP A 98 7.25 6.59 19.78
CA TRP A 98 8.42 6.23 18.98
C TRP A 98 9.60 7.20 19.20
N GLN A 99 9.33 8.51 19.25
CA GLN A 99 10.38 9.50 19.54
C GLN A 99 11.01 9.30 20.91
N ARG A 100 10.21 9.05 21.94
CA ARG A 100 10.72 8.77 23.29
C ARG A 100 11.44 7.41 23.37
N GLY A 101 11.00 6.46 22.58
CA GLY A 101 11.65 5.16 22.42
C GLY A 101 13.08 5.26 21.87
N ARG A 102 13.40 6.30 21.07
CA ARG A 102 14.72 6.53 20.46
C ARG A 102 15.29 5.30 19.76
N VAL A 103 14.44 4.46 19.19
CA VAL A 103 14.85 3.27 18.45
C VAL A 103 15.25 3.66 17.02
N MET A 104 16.11 2.85 16.39
CA MET A 104 16.48 3.01 15.00
C MET A 104 15.46 2.30 14.08
N THR A 105 14.99 1.14 14.50
CA THR A 105 14.01 0.32 13.78
C THR A 105 12.86 -0.10 14.69
N SER A 106 11.71 -0.44 14.13
CA SER A 106 10.60 -0.98 14.91
C SER A 106 10.91 -2.33 15.57
N ALA A 107 11.84 -3.12 15.01
CA ALA A 107 12.28 -4.38 15.60
C ALA A 107 13.09 -4.21 16.90
N GLU A 108 13.80 -3.09 17.02
CA GLU A 108 14.57 -2.76 18.26
C GLU A 108 13.65 -2.59 19.48
N LEU A 109 12.39 -2.18 19.26
CA LEU A 109 11.38 -2.09 20.30
C LEU A 109 11.18 -3.42 21.05
N ALA A 110 11.36 -4.56 20.39
CA ALA A 110 11.21 -5.87 21.02
C ALA A 110 12.11 -6.04 22.25
N GLU A 111 13.38 -5.66 22.15
CA GLU A 111 14.30 -5.74 23.30
C GLU A 111 14.04 -4.65 24.35
N LEU A 112 13.67 -3.44 23.92
CA LEU A 112 13.31 -2.33 24.83
C LEU A 112 12.07 -2.66 25.66
N ARG A 113 11.10 -3.36 25.04
CA ARG A 113 9.77 -3.61 25.63
C ARG A 113 9.65 -4.92 26.39
N TYR A 114 10.33 -5.98 25.95
CA TYR A 114 10.10 -7.34 26.47
C TYR A 114 11.27 -7.92 27.26
N GLY A 115 12.50 -7.62 26.85
CA GLY A 115 13.72 -8.18 27.47
C GLY A 115 13.86 -9.71 27.27
N GLY A 116 15.02 -10.24 27.66
CA GLY A 116 15.29 -11.67 27.70
C GLY A 116 15.49 -12.34 26.31
N PRO A 117 15.65 -13.70 26.30
CA PRO A 117 15.93 -14.44 25.05
C PRO A 117 14.82 -14.37 24.01
N SER A 118 13.55 -14.39 24.43
CA SER A 118 12.39 -14.31 23.52
C SER A 118 12.33 -12.97 22.80
N ALA A 119 12.71 -11.88 23.47
CA ALA A 119 12.80 -10.56 22.83
C ALA A 119 13.91 -10.50 21.78
N LYS A 120 15.06 -11.13 22.05
CA LYS A 120 16.15 -11.26 21.07
C LYS A 120 15.73 -12.08 19.85
N ALA A 121 15.03 -13.20 20.08
CA ALA A 121 14.49 -14.03 19.01
C ALA A 121 13.47 -13.24 18.15
N LEU A 122 12.53 -12.51 18.78
CA LEU A 122 11.58 -11.66 18.10
C LEU A 122 12.28 -10.57 17.28
N ARG A 123 13.27 -9.87 17.86
CA ARG A 123 14.04 -8.84 17.15
C ARG A 123 14.73 -9.41 15.92
N PHE A 124 15.37 -10.57 16.05
CA PHE A 124 16.02 -11.27 14.94
C PHE A 124 15.00 -11.66 13.85
N SER A 125 13.86 -12.26 14.23
CA SER A 125 12.81 -12.67 13.31
C SER A 125 12.19 -11.48 12.57
N LEU A 126 11.89 -10.38 13.29
CA LEU A 126 11.41 -9.13 12.70
C LEU A 126 12.46 -8.53 11.76
N GLY A 127 13.74 -8.57 12.15
CA GLY A 127 14.85 -8.11 11.31
C GLY A 127 14.91 -8.85 9.96
N ILE A 128 14.82 -10.17 9.96
CA ILE A 128 14.79 -11.00 8.75
C ILE A 128 13.49 -10.77 7.96
N PHE A 129 12.34 -10.78 8.64
CA PHE A 129 11.03 -10.64 8.00
C PHE A 129 10.89 -9.28 7.31
N GLN A 130 11.23 -8.20 8.00
CA GLN A 130 11.16 -6.85 7.44
C GLN A 130 12.22 -6.61 6.37
N SER A 131 13.45 -7.09 6.54
CA SER A 131 14.50 -6.90 5.53
C SER A 131 14.29 -7.72 4.26
N GLY A 132 13.87 -8.98 4.39
CA GLY A 132 13.79 -9.92 3.27
C GLY A 132 12.41 -9.99 2.62
N PHE A 133 11.34 -10.14 3.43
CA PHE A 133 10.02 -10.46 2.91
C PHE A 133 9.14 -9.23 2.69
N THR A 134 8.88 -8.45 3.76
CA THR A 134 7.95 -7.32 3.68
C THR A 134 8.37 -6.29 2.64
N ASN A 135 9.64 -5.83 2.72
CA ASN A 135 10.13 -4.83 1.78
C ASN A 135 10.32 -5.40 0.36
N ALA A 136 10.63 -6.70 0.21
CA ALA A 136 10.70 -7.32 -1.11
C ALA A 136 9.34 -7.38 -1.80
N ILE A 137 8.25 -7.71 -1.09
CA ILE A 137 6.89 -7.70 -1.66
C ILE A 137 6.49 -6.26 -2.04
N ILE A 138 6.73 -5.28 -1.16
CA ILE A 138 6.42 -3.88 -1.48
C ILE A 138 7.19 -3.43 -2.72
N LEU A 139 8.48 -3.72 -2.79
CA LEU A 139 9.29 -3.40 -3.95
C LEU A 139 8.82 -4.13 -5.21
N SER A 140 8.30 -5.36 -5.09
CA SER A 140 7.87 -6.14 -6.26
C SER A 140 6.68 -5.50 -6.99
N TRP A 141 5.67 -5.00 -6.27
CA TRP A 141 4.55 -4.33 -6.96
C TRP A 141 4.96 -2.97 -7.54
N VAL A 142 5.88 -2.24 -6.90
CA VAL A 142 6.42 -0.99 -7.44
C VAL A 142 7.24 -1.24 -8.71
N MET A 143 8.02 -2.34 -8.74
CA MET A 143 8.79 -2.77 -9.92
C MET A 143 7.86 -3.25 -11.04
N LEU A 144 6.79 -3.96 -10.71
CA LEU A 144 5.79 -4.40 -11.69
C LEU A 144 5.09 -3.20 -12.34
N ALA A 145 4.71 -2.19 -11.55
CA ALA A 145 4.13 -0.96 -12.08
C ALA A 145 5.11 -0.21 -13.00
N ALA A 146 6.38 -0.12 -12.61
CA ALA A 146 7.42 0.48 -13.45
C ALA A 146 7.60 -0.31 -14.77
N ALA A 147 7.49 -1.64 -14.74
CA ALA A 147 7.52 -2.46 -15.94
C ALA A 147 6.29 -2.18 -16.82
N THR A 148 5.08 -2.13 -16.25
CA THR A 148 3.86 -1.78 -16.99
C THR A 148 3.96 -0.41 -17.67
N ILE A 149 4.54 0.59 -17.01
CA ILE A 149 4.79 1.89 -17.62
C ILE A 149 5.76 1.78 -18.81
N GLN A 150 6.86 1.04 -18.64
CA GLN A 150 7.86 0.86 -19.69
C GLN A 150 7.32 0.04 -20.87
N GLU A 151 6.48 -0.97 -20.62
CA GLU A 151 5.76 -1.71 -21.66
C GLU A 151 4.92 -0.77 -22.52
N VAL A 152 4.13 0.13 -21.91
CA VAL A 152 3.25 1.07 -22.64
C VAL A 152 4.03 2.19 -23.34
N VAL A 153 5.10 2.69 -22.72
CA VAL A 153 5.84 3.87 -23.23
C VAL A 153 6.89 3.48 -24.26
N PHE A 154 7.66 2.40 -24.00
CA PHE A 154 8.85 2.02 -24.78
C PHE A 154 8.67 0.70 -25.53
N ASP A 155 7.53 0.02 -25.37
CA ASP A 155 7.27 -1.30 -25.96
C ASP A 155 8.31 -2.36 -25.53
N TYR A 156 8.77 -2.28 -24.28
CA TYR A 156 9.66 -3.27 -23.71
C TYR A 156 8.86 -4.49 -23.25
N ASP A 157 9.41 -5.68 -23.38
CA ASP A 157 8.88 -6.84 -22.71
C ASP A 157 9.07 -6.73 -21.19
N LYS A 158 8.26 -7.45 -20.41
CA LYS A 158 8.27 -7.40 -18.93
C LYS A 158 9.66 -7.68 -18.34
N ALA A 159 10.40 -8.64 -18.88
CA ALA A 159 11.70 -9.03 -18.35
C ALA A 159 12.74 -7.90 -18.56
N THR A 160 12.78 -7.35 -19.77
CA THR A 160 13.65 -6.20 -20.11
C THR A 160 13.30 -5.00 -19.24
N ALA A 161 12.02 -4.67 -19.09
CA ALA A 161 11.57 -3.56 -18.26
C ALA A 161 11.99 -3.71 -16.78
N LEU A 162 11.85 -4.90 -16.20
CA LEU A 162 12.28 -5.19 -14.84
C LEU A 162 13.80 -5.10 -14.66
N VAL A 163 14.58 -5.56 -15.63
CA VAL A 163 16.04 -5.45 -15.60
C VAL A 163 16.47 -3.99 -15.66
N VAL A 164 15.91 -3.20 -16.56
CA VAL A 164 16.20 -1.76 -16.69
C VAL A 164 15.85 -1.02 -15.40
N ALA A 165 14.65 -1.25 -14.85
CA ALA A 165 14.23 -0.65 -13.58
C ALA A 165 15.18 -1.01 -12.43
N SER A 166 15.61 -2.28 -12.35
CA SER A 166 16.55 -2.76 -11.32
C SER A 166 17.90 -2.08 -11.41
N LEU A 167 18.49 -1.98 -12.63
CA LEU A 167 19.80 -1.37 -12.83
C LEU A 167 19.81 0.13 -12.51
N VAL A 168 18.76 0.86 -12.92
CA VAL A 168 18.61 2.29 -12.60
C VAL A 168 18.54 2.48 -11.08
N SER A 169 17.73 1.67 -10.40
CA SER A 169 17.56 1.75 -8.95
C SER A 169 18.85 1.42 -8.20
N LEU A 170 19.55 0.34 -8.55
CA LEU A 170 20.80 -0.06 -7.88
C LEU A 170 21.86 1.03 -7.98
N THR A 171 21.98 1.68 -9.15
CA THR A 171 22.95 2.75 -9.37
C THR A 171 22.72 3.92 -8.43
N TYR A 172 21.47 4.31 -8.23
CA TYR A 172 21.09 5.45 -7.40
C TYR A 172 21.08 5.14 -5.90
N CYS A 173 20.38 4.06 -5.48
CA CYS A 173 20.20 3.72 -4.06
C CYS A 173 21.50 3.47 -3.29
N SER A 174 22.56 3.01 -3.99
CA SER A 174 23.86 2.70 -3.36
C SER A 174 24.60 3.93 -2.84
N MET A 175 24.20 5.15 -3.23
CA MET A 175 25.01 6.37 -3.04
C MET A 175 24.50 7.28 -1.91
N ALA A 176 23.21 7.52 -1.82
CA ALA A 176 22.66 8.72 -1.19
C ALA A 176 22.45 8.68 0.34
N GLY A 177 22.12 7.52 0.94
CA GLY A 177 21.64 7.46 2.33
C GLY A 177 20.39 8.33 2.55
N LEU A 178 19.84 8.39 3.78
CA LEU A 178 18.55 9.04 4.04
C LEU A 178 18.53 10.56 3.72
N TRP A 179 19.63 11.29 3.86
CA TRP A 179 19.67 12.71 3.51
C TRP A 179 19.44 12.96 2.02
N GLY A 180 20.08 12.14 1.17
CA GLY A 180 19.87 12.25 -0.28
C GLY A 180 18.44 11.93 -0.67
N VAL A 181 17.90 10.84 -0.12
CA VAL A 181 16.49 10.44 -0.31
C VAL A 181 15.53 11.58 0.00
N VAL A 182 15.62 12.15 1.18
CA VAL A 182 14.69 13.18 1.66
C VAL A 182 14.74 14.47 0.82
N VAL A 183 15.93 14.84 0.32
CA VAL A 183 16.07 16.02 -0.55
C VAL A 183 15.52 15.77 -1.95
N THR A 184 15.79 14.59 -2.53
CA THR A 184 15.19 14.23 -3.82
C THR A 184 13.68 14.07 -3.72
N ASP A 185 13.15 13.49 -2.63
CA ASP A 185 11.72 13.32 -2.35
C ASP A 185 10.93 14.63 -2.45
N LEU A 186 11.49 15.74 -1.98
CA LEU A 186 10.84 17.04 -2.07
C LEU A 186 10.61 17.47 -3.54
N VAL A 187 11.63 17.34 -4.38
CA VAL A 187 11.53 17.70 -5.81
C VAL A 187 10.62 16.72 -6.53
N GLN A 188 10.73 15.44 -6.22
CA GLN A 188 9.91 14.37 -6.78
C GLN A 188 8.43 14.57 -6.48
N PHE A 189 8.09 14.94 -5.25
CA PHE A 189 6.70 15.24 -4.87
C PHE A 189 6.13 16.42 -5.66
N ILE A 190 6.91 17.50 -5.82
CA ILE A 190 6.47 18.66 -6.61
C ILE A 190 6.25 18.27 -8.08
N MET A 191 7.19 17.54 -8.69
CA MET A 191 7.07 17.06 -10.07
C MET A 191 5.85 16.15 -10.25
N ALA A 192 5.67 15.21 -9.33
CA ALA A 192 4.59 14.23 -9.37
C ALA A 192 3.21 14.90 -9.25
N MET A 193 3.05 15.85 -8.35
CA MET A 193 1.81 16.62 -8.21
C MET A 193 1.56 17.49 -9.44
N THR A 194 2.59 18.16 -9.97
CA THR A 194 2.46 19.00 -11.17
C THR A 194 2.03 18.17 -12.38
N GLY A 195 2.69 17.02 -12.64
CA GLY A 195 2.34 16.13 -13.74
C GLY A 195 0.93 15.55 -13.60
N SER A 196 0.57 15.09 -12.39
CA SER A 196 -0.78 14.52 -12.14
C SER A 196 -1.89 15.55 -12.26
N ILE A 197 -1.69 16.78 -11.75
CA ILE A 197 -2.67 17.88 -11.86
C ILE A 197 -2.81 18.31 -13.32
N ALA A 198 -1.71 18.44 -14.06
CA ALA A 198 -1.73 18.81 -15.47
C ALA A 198 -2.51 17.77 -16.29
N LEU A 199 -2.21 16.48 -16.09
CA LEU A 199 -2.95 15.40 -16.75
C LEU A 199 -4.45 15.42 -16.40
N ALA A 200 -4.78 15.56 -15.12
CA ALA A 200 -6.16 15.62 -14.66
C ALA A 200 -6.93 16.77 -15.31
N TRP A 201 -6.31 17.95 -15.32
CA TRP A 201 -6.89 19.14 -15.94
C TRP A 201 -7.15 18.93 -17.44
N MET A 202 -6.14 18.43 -18.18
CA MET A 202 -6.24 18.25 -19.62
C MET A 202 -7.22 17.14 -19.99
N ALA A 203 -7.16 15.99 -19.30
CA ALA A 203 -8.09 14.89 -19.52
C ALA A 203 -9.54 15.28 -19.19
N TRP A 204 -9.76 15.98 -18.06
CA TRP A 204 -11.08 16.45 -17.65
C TRP A 204 -11.66 17.48 -18.61
N SER A 205 -10.83 18.43 -19.09
CA SER A 205 -11.25 19.42 -20.09
C SER A 205 -11.56 18.79 -21.44
N ALA A 206 -10.82 17.76 -21.84
CA ALA A 206 -11.02 17.09 -23.13
C ALA A 206 -12.30 16.26 -23.21
N VAL A 207 -12.86 15.89 -22.06
CA VAL A 207 -14.17 15.19 -21.98
C VAL A 207 -15.32 16.14 -21.61
N ASP A 208 -15.14 17.45 -21.70
CA ASP A 208 -16.12 18.48 -21.29
C ASP A 208 -16.56 18.37 -19.81
N GLY A 209 -15.65 17.92 -18.98
CA GLY A 209 -15.84 17.83 -17.53
C GLY A 209 -17.03 16.96 -17.12
N MET A 210 -17.84 17.45 -16.17
CA MET A 210 -18.98 16.71 -15.65
C MET A 210 -20.12 16.56 -16.66
N GLU A 211 -20.25 17.47 -17.64
CA GLU A 211 -21.27 17.39 -18.67
C GLU A 211 -21.03 16.20 -19.62
N GLY A 212 -19.78 16.03 -20.08
CA GLY A 212 -19.42 14.89 -20.91
C GLY A 212 -19.52 13.55 -20.14
N VAL A 213 -19.15 13.53 -18.86
CA VAL A 213 -19.35 12.35 -18.01
C VAL A 213 -20.84 11.97 -17.91
N ARG A 214 -21.74 12.95 -17.68
CA ARG A 214 -23.19 12.71 -17.64
C ARG A 214 -23.73 12.19 -18.99
N THR A 215 -23.22 12.74 -20.09
CA THR A 215 -23.58 12.30 -21.42
C THR A 215 -23.17 10.85 -21.68
N ALA A 216 -21.94 10.49 -21.32
CA ALA A 216 -21.46 9.13 -21.43
C ALA A 216 -22.22 8.14 -20.51
N MET A 217 -22.57 8.55 -19.29
CA MET A 217 -23.40 7.73 -18.38
C MET A 217 -24.83 7.50 -18.91
N ALA A 218 -25.37 8.41 -19.71
CA ALA A 218 -26.70 8.29 -20.32
C ALA A 218 -26.70 7.45 -21.59
N ALA A 219 -25.55 7.10 -22.15
CA ALA A 219 -25.45 6.25 -23.34
C ALA A 219 -25.92 4.82 -23.03
N ALA A 220 -26.48 4.14 -24.05
CA ALA A 220 -26.99 2.78 -23.88
C ALA A 220 -25.87 1.76 -23.61
N ASP A 221 -24.70 1.99 -24.20
CA ASP A 221 -23.48 1.19 -23.97
C ASP A 221 -22.47 2.04 -23.21
N THR A 222 -22.46 1.91 -21.87
CA THR A 222 -21.62 2.74 -21.01
C THR A 222 -20.69 1.89 -20.16
N SER A 223 -19.47 2.37 -20.00
CA SER A 223 -18.47 1.80 -19.06
C SER A 223 -18.75 2.18 -17.60
N PHE A 224 -19.71 3.06 -17.35
CA PHE A 224 -20.06 3.49 -16.01
C PHE A 224 -21.03 2.53 -15.34
N GLN A 225 -20.72 2.16 -14.09
CA GLN A 225 -21.65 1.45 -13.21
C GLN A 225 -22.46 2.46 -12.36
N PRO A 226 -23.60 2.08 -11.79
CA PRO A 226 -24.43 2.98 -10.98
C PRO A 226 -23.66 3.69 -9.86
N ASP A 227 -22.71 3.00 -9.23
CA ASP A 227 -21.92 3.50 -8.12
C ASP A 227 -20.56 4.10 -8.51
N THR A 228 -20.23 4.20 -9.81
CA THR A 228 -18.89 4.65 -10.27
C THR A 228 -18.47 5.99 -9.64
N LEU A 229 -19.39 6.95 -9.53
CA LEU A 229 -19.11 8.28 -8.95
C LEU A 229 -19.45 8.38 -7.45
N SER A 230 -19.84 7.29 -6.81
CA SER A 230 -20.21 7.28 -5.40
C SER A 230 -18.99 7.20 -4.51
N PHE A 231 -18.99 7.99 -3.41
CA PHE A 231 -17.93 7.90 -2.37
C PHE A 231 -18.11 6.72 -1.43
N PHE A 232 -19.30 6.17 -1.40
CA PHE A 232 -19.67 5.01 -0.60
C PHE A 232 -20.45 4.04 -1.49
N PRO A 233 -20.31 2.72 -1.30
CA PRO A 233 -21.11 1.76 -2.05
C PRO A 233 -22.59 1.89 -1.67
N THR A 234 -23.48 1.62 -2.61
CA THR A 234 -24.93 1.62 -2.36
C THR A 234 -25.30 0.37 -1.57
N PRO A 235 -26.02 0.52 -0.44
CA PRO A 235 -26.50 -0.64 0.31
C PRO A 235 -27.56 -1.41 -0.51
N GLY A 236 -27.72 -2.69 -0.17
CA GLY A 236 -28.79 -3.49 -0.72
C GLY A 236 -30.18 -2.95 -0.31
N PRO A 237 -31.27 -3.48 -0.91
CA PRO A 237 -32.61 -3.06 -0.59
C PRO A 237 -32.97 -3.40 0.87
N GLY A 238 -33.72 -2.50 1.52
CA GLY A 238 -34.17 -2.72 2.90
C GLY A 238 -33.57 -1.75 3.91
N SER A 239 -33.89 -1.98 5.18
CA SER A 239 -33.36 -1.19 6.31
C SER A 239 -32.03 -1.78 6.81
N PHE A 240 -31.30 -1.01 7.62
CA PHE A 240 -30.05 -1.45 8.25
C PHE A 240 -30.13 -2.79 8.99
N PHE A 241 -31.33 -3.16 9.51
CA PHE A 241 -31.55 -4.42 10.24
C PHE A 241 -31.89 -5.59 9.31
N ASP A 242 -32.13 -5.37 8.02
CA ASP A 242 -32.47 -6.43 7.06
C ASP A 242 -31.17 -7.04 6.47
N ALA A 243 -31.14 -8.36 6.33
CA ALA A 243 -29.98 -9.05 5.75
C ALA A 243 -29.66 -8.58 4.31
N SER A 244 -30.69 -8.20 3.55
CA SER A 244 -30.55 -7.69 2.18
C SER A 244 -29.82 -6.34 2.09
N PHE A 245 -29.79 -5.53 3.15
CA PHE A 245 -28.99 -4.30 3.22
C PHE A 245 -27.50 -4.59 3.11
N TRP A 246 -27.02 -5.68 3.73
CA TRP A 246 -25.63 -6.04 3.87
C TRP A 246 -25.10 -6.81 2.64
N ASN A 247 -25.10 -6.15 1.49
CA ASN A 247 -24.45 -6.70 0.31
C ASN A 247 -22.91 -6.76 0.48
N PRO A 248 -22.16 -7.51 -0.36
CA PRO A 248 -20.71 -7.67 -0.23
C PRO A 248 -19.92 -6.36 -0.17
N ALA A 249 -20.35 -5.32 -0.90
CA ALA A 249 -19.66 -4.03 -0.92
C ALA A 249 -19.81 -3.28 0.41
N ILE A 250 -21.02 -3.26 1.00
CA ILE A 250 -21.29 -2.66 2.31
C ILE A 250 -20.58 -3.43 3.43
N VAL A 251 -20.58 -4.76 3.37
CA VAL A 251 -19.86 -5.59 4.35
C VAL A 251 -18.35 -5.33 4.27
N THR A 252 -17.80 -5.23 3.07
CA THR A 252 -16.39 -4.86 2.87
C THR A 252 -16.10 -3.49 3.48
N LEU A 253 -16.91 -2.48 3.19
CA LEU A 253 -16.77 -1.15 3.79
C LEU A 253 -16.84 -1.19 5.33
N ALA A 254 -17.77 -1.94 5.89
CA ALA A 254 -17.92 -2.09 7.34
C ALA A 254 -16.68 -2.73 7.98
N VAL A 255 -16.10 -3.76 7.35
CA VAL A 255 -14.85 -4.39 7.80
C VAL A 255 -13.66 -3.43 7.66
N LEU A 256 -13.56 -2.69 6.56
CA LEU A 256 -12.49 -1.71 6.37
C LEU A 256 -12.55 -0.59 7.42
N LEU A 257 -13.73 -0.03 7.67
CA LEU A 257 -13.93 1.02 8.68
C LEU A 257 -13.88 0.50 10.12
N GLY A 258 -14.31 -0.72 10.37
CA GLY A 258 -14.34 -1.30 11.71
C GLY A 258 -13.02 -1.95 12.12
N MET A 259 -12.25 -2.45 11.17
CA MET A 259 -11.11 -3.32 11.47
C MET A 259 -9.79 -2.90 10.80
N GLN A 260 -9.76 -2.63 9.49
CA GLN A 260 -8.53 -2.53 8.71
C GLN A 260 -7.57 -1.43 9.18
N TRP A 261 -8.08 -0.31 9.70
CA TRP A 261 -7.24 0.81 10.14
C TRP A 261 -6.36 0.49 11.37
N TRP A 262 -6.73 -0.53 12.15
CA TRP A 262 -5.95 -0.99 13.30
C TRP A 262 -5.42 -2.43 13.16
N ALA A 263 -5.96 -3.20 12.22
CA ALA A 263 -5.56 -4.58 11.96
C ALA A 263 -4.51 -4.65 10.83
N ARG A 264 -3.32 -4.12 11.07
CA ARG A 264 -2.21 -4.12 10.11
C ARG A 264 -0.86 -3.88 10.81
N GLU A 265 0.25 -4.18 10.13
CA GLU A 265 1.60 -4.00 10.67
C GLU A 265 1.98 -2.54 10.98
N SER A 266 1.29 -1.60 10.38
CA SER A 266 1.49 -0.16 10.60
C SER A 266 0.42 0.48 11.49
N ALA A 267 -0.30 -0.31 12.30
CA ALA A 267 -1.33 0.18 13.22
C ALA A 267 -0.81 1.22 14.23
N ASP A 268 0.47 1.14 14.61
CA ASP A 268 1.16 2.10 15.48
C ASP A 268 2.15 3.01 14.75
N GLY A 269 1.98 3.16 13.44
CA GLY A 269 2.81 3.97 12.54
C GLY A 269 3.60 3.16 11.52
N GLY A 270 4.03 1.96 11.88
CA GLY A 270 4.80 1.07 11.00
C GLY A 270 6.25 1.54 10.74
N PRO A 271 7.06 0.68 10.10
CA PRO A 271 8.49 0.91 9.94
C PRO A 271 8.85 2.23 9.24
N LEU A 272 8.13 2.60 8.19
CA LEU A 272 8.37 3.81 7.40
C LEU A 272 8.19 5.10 8.25
N VAL A 273 7.07 5.17 8.96
CA VAL A 273 6.77 6.33 9.83
C VAL A 273 7.73 6.37 11.00
N VAL A 274 8.05 5.21 11.61
CA VAL A 274 9.02 5.09 12.70
C VAL A 274 10.38 5.66 12.29
N GLN A 275 10.88 5.32 11.10
CA GLN A 275 12.16 5.82 10.60
C GLN A 275 12.14 7.35 10.45
N ARG A 276 11.10 7.93 9.85
CA ARG A 276 11.00 9.39 9.63
C ARG A 276 10.78 10.15 10.95
N VAL A 277 9.94 9.63 11.84
CA VAL A 277 9.74 10.20 13.18
C VAL A 277 11.03 10.14 14.00
N SER A 278 11.75 9.01 13.97
CA SER A 278 13.05 8.88 14.66
C SER A 278 14.15 9.76 14.07
N SER A 279 14.01 10.18 12.80
CA SER A 279 14.94 11.10 12.12
C SER A 279 14.62 12.57 12.37
N ALA A 280 13.43 12.89 12.90
CA ALA A 280 13.00 14.26 13.19
C ALA A 280 13.78 14.87 14.36
N LYS A 281 13.99 16.19 14.31
CA LYS A 281 14.79 16.92 15.30
C LYS A 281 14.12 17.04 16.68
N SER A 282 12.79 16.90 16.75
CA SER A 282 12.02 17.00 17.99
C SER A 282 10.74 16.15 17.95
N GLU A 283 10.12 15.91 19.12
CA GLU A 283 8.83 15.22 19.25
C GLU A 283 7.73 15.97 18.47
N ARG A 284 7.74 17.31 18.49
CA ARG A 284 6.83 18.16 17.73
C ARG A 284 7.07 17.99 16.21
N ASP A 285 8.31 18.00 15.76
CA ASP A 285 8.62 17.80 14.34
C ASP A 285 8.16 16.43 13.85
N GLY A 286 8.37 15.37 14.63
CA GLY A 286 7.87 14.05 14.31
C GLY A 286 6.35 13.99 14.16
N MET A 287 5.63 14.62 15.09
CA MET A 287 4.17 14.70 15.05
C MET A 287 3.65 15.51 13.85
N LEU A 288 4.22 16.67 13.60
CA LEU A 288 3.83 17.54 12.47
C LEU A 288 4.18 16.91 11.11
N ALA A 289 5.27 16.13 11.03
CA ALA A 289 5.63 15.38 9.83
C ALA A 289 4.54 14.37 9.47
N VAL A 290 4.05 13.60 10.46
CA VAL A 290 2.97 12.65 10.26
C VAL A 290 1.64 13.34 9.95
N LEU A 291 1.35 14.50 10.56
CA LEU A 291 0.15 15.28 10.25
C LEU A 291 0.17 15.78 8.79
N TRP A 292 1.28 16.38 8.36
CA TRP A 292 1.46 16.82 6.98
C TRP A 292 1.33 15.67 5.99
N TYR A 293 1.96 14.52 6.31
CA TYR A 293 1.79 13.30 5.54
C TYR A 293 0.32 12.93 5.38
N ASN A 294 -0.46 12.91 6.45
CA ASN A 294 -1.88 12.53 6.39
C ASN A 294 -2.71 13.48 5.51
N VAL A 295 -2.53 14.80 5.65
CA VAL A 295 -3.24 15.78 4.82
C VAL A 295 -2.89 15.62 3.34
N ALA A 296 -1.61 15.57 3.02
CA ALA A 296 -1.16 15.47 1.63
C ALA A 296 -1.51 14.12 1.00
N HIS A 297 -1.34 13.02 1.75
CA HIS A 297 -1.58 11.67 1.28
C HIS A 297 -3.06 11.36 1.05
N PHE A 298 -3.93 11.67 2.01
CA PHE A 298 -5.33 11.23 1.94
C PHE A 298 -6.28 12.28 1.35
N ALA A 299 -5.96 13.57 1.41
CA ALA A 299 -6.87 14.61 0.97
C ALA A 299 -6.44 15.33 -0.32
N LEU A 300 -5.14 15.62 -0.51
CA LEU A 300 -4.71 16.46 -1.64
C LEU A 300 -4.41 15.66 -2.90
N ARG A 301 -3.67 14.56 -2.79
CA ARG A 301 -3.16 13.84 -3.97
C ARG A 301 -4.14 12.87 -4.66
N PRO A 302 -5.25 12.36 -4.04
CA PRO A 302 -6.12 11.38 -4.71
C PRO A 302 -6.84 11.92 -5.93
N TRP A 303 -7.30 13.17 -5.87
CA TRP A 303 -8.21 13.72 -6.86
C TRP A 303 -7.65 13.80 -8.27
N PRO A 304 -6.42 14.21 -8.53
CA PRO A 304 -5.87 14.16 -9.88
C PRO A 304 -6.01 12.78 -10.53
N TRP A 305 -5.74 11.71 -9.79
CA TRP A 305 -5.82 10.35 -10.31
C TRP A 305 -7.25 9.87 -10.52
N ILE A 306 -8.14 10.17 -9.58
CA ILE A 306 -9.57 9.85 -9.68
C ILE A 306 -10.22 10.57 -10.88
N LEU A 307 -9.89 11.85 -11.11
CA LEU A 307 -10.40 12.59 -12.25
C LEU A 307 -9.91 12.01 -13.59
N VAL A 308 -8.64 11.62 -13.68
CA VAL A 308 -8.10 10.91 -14.86
C VAL A 308 -8.82 9.58 -15.06
N ALA A 309 -9.06 8.82 -13.99
CA ALA A 309 -9.76 7.54 -14.07
C ALA A 309 -11.21 7.72 -14.58
N VAL A 310 -11.95 8.70 -14.05
CA VAL A 310 -13.32 8.98 -14.49
C VAL A 310 -13.33 9.47 -15.95
N ALA A 311 -12.44 10.41 -16.33
CA ALA A 311 -12.31 10.87 -17.71
C ALA A 311 -11.94 9.71 -18.67
N SER A 312 -11.11 8.78 -18.21
CA SER A 312 -10.71 7.63 -19.01
C SER A 312 -11.87 6.67 -19.33
N LEU A 313 -12.91 6.58 -18.48
CA LEU A 313 -14.10 5.79 -18.77
C LEU A 313 -14.92 6.35 -19.94
N VAL A 314 -14.84 7.67 -20.18
CA VAL A 314 -15.49 8.32 -21.33
C VAL A 314 -14.72 8.01 -22.63
N VAL A 315 -13.39 7.97 -22.58
CA VAL A 315 -12.49 7.94 -23.74
C VAL A 315 -12.05 6.54 -24.11
N LEU A 316 -11.89 5.68 -23.11
CA LEU A 316 -11.39 4.32 -23.19
C LEU A 316 -12.46 3.39 -22.59
N PRO A 317 -13.47 2.96 -23.35
CA PRO A 317 -14.54 2.13 -22.84
C PRO A 317 -14.00 0.81 -22.28
N ARG A 318 -14.65 0.32 -21.24
CA ARG A 318 -14.37 -1.01 -20.71
C ARG A 318 -14.87 -2.06 -21.68
N MET A 319 -14.09 -3.09 -21.87
CA MET A 319 -14.47 -4.28 -22.63
C MET A 319 -14.32 -5.51 -21.78
N GLU A 320 -15.31 -6.37 -21.85
CA GLU A 320 -15.30 -7.67 -21.21
C GLU A 320 -15.82 -8.68 -22.22
N LEU A 321 -15.00 -9.63 -22.58
CA LEU A 321 -15.35 -10.71 -23.48
C LEU A 321 -15.73 -11.93 -22.66
N THR A 322 -17.00 -12.29 -22.66
CA THR A 322 -17.53 -13.47 -21.99
C THR A 322 -17.86 -14.58 -22.99
N SER A 323 -17.80 -15.83 -22.55
CA SER A 323 -18.22 -16.96 -23.38
C SER A 323 -19.74 -17.11 -23.32
N PRO A 324 -20.44 -17.00 -24.47
CA PRO A 324 -21.88 -17.27 -24.52
C PRO A 324 -22.22 -18.76 -24.51
N VAL A 325 -21.20 -19.64 -24.56
CA VAL A 325 -21.35 -21.10 -24.59
C VAL A 325 -20.49 -21.76 -23.53
N ALA A 326 -20.97 -22.87 -22.97
CA ALA A 326 -20.11 -23.77 -22.20
C ALA A 326 -19.38 -24.69 -23.18
N GLY A 327 -18.15 -25.03 -22.87
CA GLY A 327 -17.34 -25.89 -23.75
C GLY A 327 -15.96 -26.17 -23.20
N THR A 328 -15.07 -26.64 -24.07
CA THR A 328 -13.67 -26.89 -23.73
C THR A 328 -12.76 -25.97 -24.54
N LEU A 329 -11.82 -25.31 -23.90
CA LEU A 329 -10.83 -24.47 -24.57
C LEU A 329 -9.89 -25.36 -25.41
N LEU A 330 -9.88 -25.19 -26.72
CA LEU A 330 -9.08 -26.00 -27.64
C LEU A 330 -7.76 -25.33 -28.00
N ALA A 331 -7.78 -24.04 -28.25
CA ALA A 331 -6.64 -23.34 -28.80
C ALA A 331 -6.70 -21.84 -28.55
N GLY A 332 -5.55 -21.19 -28.66
CA GLY A 332 -5.42 -19.73 -28.77
C GLY A 332 -4.25 -19.37 -29.68
N GLY A 333 -4.15 -18.13 -30.11
CA GLY A 333 -3.09 -17.76 -31.03
C GLY A 333 -2.81 -16.26 -31.07
N LYS A 334 -1.66 -15.92 -31.66
CA LYS A 334 -1.27 -14.54 -32.00
C LYS A 334 -1.11 -14.46 -33.52
N GLY A 335 -1.92 -13.64 -34.16
CA GLY A 335 -1.98 -13.61 -35.63
C GLY A 335 -2.30 -15.00 -36.21
N GLU A 336 -1.40 -15.60 -37.00
CA GLU A 336 -1.54 -16.93 -37.56
C GLU A 336 -0.95 -18.07 -36.71
N VAL A 337 -0.30 -17.75 -35.59
CA VAL A 337 0.34 -18.75 -34.69
C VAL A 337 -0.72 -19.35 -33.77
N VAL A 338 -0.89 -20.65 -33.84
CA VAL A 338 -1.87 -21.44 -33.08
C VAL A 338 -1.16 -22.25 -32.01
N TRP A 339 -1.68 -22.19 -30.77
CA TRP A 339 -1.21 -23.05 -29.67
C TRP A 339 -2.23 -24.17 -29.42
N HIS A 340 -1.80 -25.40 -29.61
CA HIS A 340 -2.64 -26.60 -29.52
C HIS A 340 -2.21 -27.62 -28.46
N THR A 341 -1.24 -27.29 -27.60
CA THR A 341 -0.67 -28.25 -26.65
C THR A 341 -1.49 -28.28 -25.36
N GLU A 342 -1.92 -29.48 -24.92
CA GLU A 342 -2.55 -29.71 -23.62
C GLU A 342 -1.66 -29.17 -22.50
N GLY A 343 -2.24 -28.40 -21.57
CA GLY A 343 -1.53 -27.81 -20.43
C GLY A 343 -0.85 -26.47 -20.72
N GLU A 344 -0.96 -25.92 -21.93
CA GLU A 344 -0.45 -24.60 -22.24
C GLU A 344 -1.46 -23.51 -21.84
N ILE A 345 -0.99 -22.56 -21.03
CA ILE A 345 -1.84 -21.45 -20.56
C ILE A 345 -1.90 -20.39 -21.65
N ILE A 346 -3.11 -20.01 -22.06
CA ILE A 346 -3.32 -18.88 -22.97
C ILE A 346 -3.00 -17.60 -22.20
N GLY A 347 -1.91 -16.98 -22.60
CA GLY A 347 -1.32 -15.82 -21.92
C GLY A 347 -1.66 -14.49 -22.57
N LYS A 348 -0.99 -13.45 -22.09
CA LYS A 348 -1.14 -12.03 -22.46
C LYS A 348 -1.06 -11.72 -23.97
N ASP A 349 -0.51 -12.61 -24.77
CA ASP A 349 -0.16 -12.38 -26.18
C ASP A 349 -1.14 -13.01 -27.16
N ALA A 350 -2.25 -13.62 -26.69
CA ALA A 350 -3.25 -14.18 -27.57
C ALA A 350 -4.08 -13.06 -28.24
N ASP A 351 -4.28 -13.14 -29.54
CA ASP A 351 -5.20 -12.27 -30.28
C ASP A 351 -6.58 -12.90 -30.41
N TRP A 352 -6.69 -14.21 -30.25
CA TRP A 352 -7.93 -14.98 -30.33
C TRP A 352 -7.83 -16.28 -29.52
N ILE A 353 -9.01 -16.84 -29.18
CA ILE A 353 -9.14 -18.19 -28.60
C ILE A 353 -10.28 -18.94 -29.26
N GLU A 354 -10.23 -20.28 -29.25
CA GLU A 354 -11.28 -21.17 -29.74
C GLU A 354 -11.79 -22.08 -28.62
N VAL A 355 -13.10 -22.14 -28.48
CA VAL A 355 -13.82 -23.00 -27.53
C VAL A 355 -14.69 -23.95 -28.31
N GLN A 356 -14.57 -25.27 -28.06
CA GLN A 356 -15.51 -26.24 -28.54
C GLN A 356 -16.72 -26.29 -27.63
N GLY A 357 -17.83 -25.73 -28.10
CA GLY A 357 -19.06 -25.65 -27.31
C GLY A 357 -19.69 -27.03 -27.09
N THR A 358 -20.46 -27.13 -26.02
CA THR A 358 -21.32 -28.31 -25.74
C THR A 358 -22.42 -28.51 -26.80
N ASP A 359 -22.66 -27.51 -27.63
CA ASP A 359 -23.53 -27.53 -28.81
C ASP A 359 -22.89 -28.28 -30.02
N GLY A 360 -21.60 -28.68 -29.89
CA GLY A 360 -20.81 -29.32 -30.94
C GLY A 360 -20.20 -28.33 -31.94
N GLY A 361 -20.41 -27.04 -31.76
CA GLY A 361 -19.84 -25.97 -32.59
C GLY A 361 -18.45 -25.56 -32.11
N LEU A 362 -17.65 -25.01 -33.04
CA LEU A 362 -16.40 -24.35 -32.74
C LEU A 362 -16.62 -22.82 -32.71
N HIS A 363 -16.37 -22.22 -31.57
CA HIS A 363 -16.58 -20.80 -31.34
C HIS A 363 -15.23 -20.09 -31.19
N ARG A 364 -14.95 -19.13 -32.09
CA ARG A 364 -13.75 -18.29 -32.04
C ARG A 364 -14.07 -16.93 -31.45
N PHE A 365 -13.29 -16.55 -30.48
CA PHE A 365 -13.42 -15.28 -29.76
C PHE A 365 -12.21 -14.39 -30.05
N GLU A 366 -12.47 -13.20 -30.55
CA GLU A 366 -11.48 -12.16 -30.81
C GLU A 366 -11.92 -10.88 -30.10
N PRO A 367 -11.11 -10.27 -29.22
CA PRO A 367 -11.44 -9.00 -28.62
C PRO A 367 -11.52 -7.92 -29.69
N GLN A 368 -12.61 -7.17 -29.73
CA GLN A 368 -12.70 -6.01 -30.61
C GLN A 368 -11.82 -4.89 -30.04
N HIS A 369 -10.73 -4.60 -30.68
CA HIS A 369 -9.85 -3.49 -30.31
C HIS A 369 -10.47 -2.17 -30.76
N SER A 370 -10.89 -1.32 -29.84
CA SER A 370 -11.30 0.04 -30.14
C SER A 370 -10.10 0.98 -30.04
N GLY A 371 -9.19 0.95 -31.03
CA GLY A 371 -8.04 1.84 -31.10
C GLY A 371 -6.70 1.19 -30.78
N ASP A 372 -5.64 1.74 -31.35
CA ASP A 372 -4.28 1.15 -31.40
C ASP A 372 -3.53 1.04 -30.05
N ASP A 373 -4.06 1.63 -28.95
CA ASP A 373 -3.33 1.79 -27.68
C ASP A 373 -3.90 0.98 -26.51
N TRP A 374 -5.00 0.21 -26.71
CA TRP A 374 -5.72 -0.44 -25.63
C TRP A 374 -5.44 -1.93 -25.60
N SER A 375 -4.73 -2.40 -24.59
CA SER A 375 -4.35 -3.80 -24.44
C SER A 375 -5.41 -4.62 -23.74
N THR A 376 -5.68 -5.79 -24.30
CA THR A 376 -6.53 -6.81 -23.72
C THR A 376 -5.74 -7.68 -22.76
N LEU A 377 -6.31 -7.97 -21.58
CA LEU A 377 -5.80 -8.95 -20.65
C LEU A 377 -6.65 -10.21 -20.77
N TRP A 378 -6.10 -11.27 -21.38
CA TRP A 378 -6.70 -12.57 -21.37
C TRP A 378 -6.67 -13.19 -19.98
N GLN A 379 -7.74 -13.88 -19.60
CA GLN A 379 -7.72 -14.69 -18.40
C GLN A 379 -6.78 -15.88 -18.61
N LYS A 380 -6.15 -16.35 -17.56
CA LYS A 380 -5.34 -17.57 -17.61
C LYS A 380 -6.28 -18.76 -17.62
N ILE A 381 -6.47 -19.37 -18.79
CA ILE A 381 -7.27 -20.56 -19.01
C ILE A 381 -6.34 -21.57 -19.69
N GLU A 382 -6.28 -22.80 -19.16
CA GLU A 382 -5.47 -23.87 -19.74
C GLU A 382 -6.20 -24.49 -20.94
N VAL A 383 -5.45 -24.84 -21.98
CA VAL A 383 -6.01 -25.60 -23.11
C VAL A 383 -6.48 -26.98 -22.59
N GLY A 384 -7.73 -27.30 -22.87
CA GLY A 384 -8.41 -28.50 -22.31
C GLY A 384 -9.29 -28.19 -21.08
N GLU A 385 -9.22 -26.97 -20.51
CA GLU A 385 -10.07 -26.56 -19.37
C GLU A 385 -11.51 -26.30 -19.83
N GLU A 386 -12.47 -26.62 -18.95
CA GLU A 386 -13.89 -26.33 -19.19
C GLU A 386 -14.17 -24.83 -19.04
N VAL A 387 -14.76 -24.25 -20.07
CA VAL A 387 -15.27 -22.88 -20.11
C VAL A 387 -16.78 -22.90 -19.80
N LYS A 388 -17.22 -22.08 -18.86
CA LYS A 388 -18.64 -21.93 -18.49
C LYS A 388 -19.32 -20.81 -19.28
N VAL A 389 -20.64 -20.89 -19.40
CA VAL A 389 -21.44 -19.75 -19.92
C VAL A 389 -21.18 -18.55 -19.03
N ASP A 390 -21.06 -17.38 -19.67
CA ASP A 390 -20.72 -16.09 -19.05
C ASP A 390 -19.34 -16.02 -18.36
N GLN A 391 -18.49 -17.03 -18.53
CA GLN A 391 -17.11 -16.94 -18.06
C GLN A 391 -16.36 -15.85 -18.82
N VAL A 392 -15.70 -14.95 -18.07
CA VAL A 392 -14.85 -13.91 -18.64
C VAL A 392 -13.62 -14.54 -19.27
N LEU A 393 -13.45 -14.34 -20.56
CA LEU A 393 -12.30 -14.85 -21.34
C LEU A 393 -11.21 -13.78 -21.45
N ALA A 394 -11.61 -12.53 -21.64
CA ALA A 394 -10.70 -11.41 -21.73
C ALA A 394 -11.34 -10.13 -21.20
N LYS A 395 -10.51 -9.22 -20.68
CA LYS A 395 -10.97 -7.90 -20.26
C LYS A 395 -9.89 -6.84 -20.56
N THR A 396 -10.29 -5.57 -20.54
CA THR A 396 -9.34 -4.45 -20.62
C THR A 396 -8.40 -4.45 -19.41
N HIS A 397 -7.15 -4.02 -19.63
CA HIS A 397 -6.17 -3.89 -18.55
C HIS A 397 -6.33 -2.52 -17.89
N GLU A 398 -7.22 -2.42 -16.92
CA GLU A 398 -7.68 -1.15 -16.35
C GLU A 398 -6.56 -0.28 -15.75
N GLU A 399 -5.50 -0.88 -15.18
CA GLU A 399 -4.35 -0.15 -14.63
C GLU A 399 -3.53 0.60 -15.70
N ARG A 400 -3.54 0.15 -16.97
CA ARG A 400 -2.82 0.82 -18.08
C ARG A 400 -3.47 2.13 -18.51
N ALA A 401 -4.75 2.33 -18.20
CA ALA A 401 -5.51 3.49 -18.64
C ALA A 401 -4.83 4.82 -18.25
N TYR A 402 -4.25 4.92 -17.05
CA TYR A 402 -3.55 6.13 -16.64
C TYR A 402 -2.40 6.51 -17.57
N VAL A 403 -1.57 5.54 -17.95
CA VAL A 403 -0.41 5.77 -18.83
C VAL A 403 -0.86 6.08 -20.26
N VAL A 404 -1.91 5.40 -20.76
CA VAL A 404 -2.50 5.68 -22.06
C VAL A 404 -3.06 7.12 -22.12
N MET A 405 -3.75 7.56 -21.06
CA MET A 405 -4.25 8.94 -20.96
C MET A 405 -3.12 9.97 -20.95
N MET A 406 -1.96 9.65 -20.34
CA MET A 406 -0.78 10.53 -20.42
C MET A 406 -0.33 10.75 -21.87
N GLY A 407 -0.14 9.67 -22.62
CA GLY A 407 0.28 9.74 -24.02
C GLY A 407 -0.73 10.44 -24.93
N ARG A 408 -2.04 10.35 -24.60
CA ARG A 408 -3.11 10.95 -25.40
C ARG A 408 -3.30 12.45 -25.18
N TYR A 409 -3.11 12.93 -23.94
CA TYR A 409 -3.51 14.28 -23.57
C TYR A 409 -2.34 15.20 -23.19
N LEU A 410 -1.19 14.69 -22.78
CA LEU A 410 -0.10 15.57 -22.41
C LEU A 410 0.72 16.01 -23.63
N PRO A 411 0.92 17.32 -23.83
CA PRO A 411 1.81 17.82 -24.87
C PRO A 411 3.26 17.56 -24.53
N ALA A 412 4.13 17.70 -25.54
CA ALA A 412 5.57 17.63 -25.40
C ALA A 412 6.10 18.48 -24.23
N GLY A 413 7.03 17.96 -23.47
CA GLY A 413 7.57 18.54 -22.26
C GLY A 413 6.75 18.22 -20.99
N LEU A 414 5.40 18.33 -21.03
CA LEU A 414 4.57 17.87 -19.92
C LEU A 414 4.47 16.33 -19.85
N LEU A 415 4.47 15.65 -21.01
CA LEU A 415 4.58 14.20 -21.07
C LEU A 415 5.90 13.74 -20.46
N GLY A 416 7.01 14.35 -20.88
CA GLY A 416 8.34 14.10 -20.31
C GLY A 416 8.41 14.38 -18.80
N LEU A 417 7.74 15.46 -18.31
CA LEU A 417 7.65 15.76 -16.88
C LEU A 417 6.87 14.70 -16.12
N ALA A 418 5.72 14.25 -16.65
CA ALA A 418 4.89 13.23 -16.02
C ALA A 418 5.60 11.87 -15.99
N LEU A 419 6.29 11.48 -17.06
CA LEU A 419 7.12 10.27 -17.10
C LEU A 419 8.31 10.37 -16.12
N ALA A 420 9.01 11.51 -16.11
CA ALA A 420 10.05 11.77 -15.12
C ALA A 420 9.51 11.72 -13.69
N ALA A 421 8.28 12.19 -13.46
CA ALA A 421 7.62 12.13 -12.17
C ALA A 421 7.28 10.69 -11.75
N LEU A 422 6.79 9.84 -12.65
CA LEU A 422 6.56 8.41 -12.36
C LEU A 422 7.86 7.66 -12.11
N MET A 423 8.92 7.94 -12.88
CA MET A 423 10.26 7.41 -12.64
C MET A 423 10.80 7.89 -11.29
N ALA A 424 10.60 9.16 -10.95
CA ALA A 424 10.96 9.75 -9.67
C ALA A 424 10.22 9.08 -8.50
N ALA A 425 8.92 8.86 -8.64
CA ALA A 425 8.09 8.17 -7.66
C ALA A 425 8.56 6.72 -7.45
N PHE A 426 8.88 6.02 -8.54
CA PHE A 426 9.51 4.71 -8.49
C PHE A 426 10.82 4.74 -7.70
N MET A 427 11.75 5.65 -8.05
CA MET A 427 13.06 5.77 -7.42
C MET A 427 12.95 6.10 -5.92
N SER A 428 12.06 7.03 -5.52
CA SER A 428 11.83 7.41 -4.12
C SER A 428 11.40 6.21 -3.27
N THR A 429 10.44 5.44 -3.78
CA THR A 429 9.92 4.28 -3.07
C THR A 429 10.96 3.18 -2.96
N VAL A 430 11.64 2.86 -4.06
CA VAL A 430 12.71 1.84 -4.08
C VAL A 430 13.82 2.22 -3.11
N ASP A 431 14.31 3.46 -3.17
CA ASP A 431 15.40 3.94 -2.32
C ASP A 431 15.04 3.89 -0.83
N THR A 432 13.83 4.31 -0.49
CA THR A 432 13.36 4.23 0.90
C THR A 432 13.22 2.79 1.39
N HIS A 433 12.60 1.91 0.62
CA HIS A 433 12.39 0.51 1.04
C HIS A 433 13.70 -0.30 1.04
N VAL A 434 14.63 -0.04 0.14
CA VAL A 434 15.99 -0.61 0.15
C VAL A 434 16.76 -0.11 1.38
N ASN A 435 16.70 1.18 1.70
CA ASN A 435 17.34 1.76 2.89
C ASN A 435 16.72 1.18 4.17
N LEU A 436 15.39 1.07 4.24
CA LEU A 436 14.66 0.51 5.36
C LEU A 436 14.98 -0.98 5.57
N ALA A 437 14.91 -1.79 4.51
CA ALA A 437 15.29 -3.21 4.54
C ALA A 437 16.73 -3.41 5.03
N SER A 438 17.65 -2.60 4.51
CA SER A 438 19.06 -2.63 4.93
C SER A 438 19.25 -2.23 6.40
N SER A 439 18.44 -1.28 6.91
CA SER A 439 18.51 -0.86 8.30
C SER A 439 18.08 -1.98 9.26
N PHE A 440 17.04 -2.74 8.90
CA PHE A 440 16.63 -3.92 9.63
C PHE A 440 17.69 -5.02 9.59
N PHE A 441 18.23 -5.33 8.43
CA PHE A 441 19.27 -6.35 8.31
C PHE A 441 20.52 -5.97 9.11
N VAL A 442 21.05 -4.78 8.89
CA VAL A 442 22.29 -4.32 9.56
C VAL A 442 22.08 -4.13 11.05
N GLY A 443 21.03 -3.45 11.47
CA GLY A 443 20.79 -3.10 12.88
C GLY A 443 20.32 -4.27 13.73
N ASP A 444 19.38 -5.05 13.21
CA ASP A 444 18.67 -6.05 14.01
C ASP A 444 19.14 -7.49 13.81
N VAL A 445 19.89 -7.75 12.72
CA VAL A 445 20.45 -9.08 12.43
C VAL A 445 21.97 -9.04 12.48
N TYR A 446 22.62 -8.29 11.59
CA TYR A 446 24.05 -8.38 11.35
C TYR A 446 24.88 -7.82 12.52
N ARG A 447 24.67 -6.54 12.86
CA ARG A 447 25.40 -5.86 13.96
C ARG A 447 25.09 -6.49 15.32
N ARG A 448 23.83 -6.88 15.54
CA ARG A 448 23.37 -7.38 16.82
C ARG A 448 23.79 -8.83 17.09
N PHE A 449 23.72 -9.70 16.09
CA PHE A 449 23.86 -11.15 16.31
C PHE A 449 25.05 -11.78 15.55
N LEU A 450 25.38 -11.31 14.34
CA LEU A 450 26.35 -11.97 13.49
C LEU A 450 27.77 -11.41 13.68
N ARG A 451 27.92 -10.08 13.68
CA ARG A 451 29.23 -9.44 13.77
C ARG A 451 29.18 -8.14 14.58
N PRO A 452 29.04 -8.23 15.91
CA PRO A 452 29.14 -7.06 16.78
C PRO A 452 30.55 -6.49 16.77
N GLY A 453 30.68 -5.16 16.83
CA GLY A 453 31.97 -4.48 16.92
C GLY A 453 32.75 -4.30 15.62
N ALA A 454 32.15 -4.51 14.45
CA ALA A 454 32.76 -4.14 13.19
C ALA A 454 32.82 -2.60 13.01
N SER A 455 33.63 -2.12 12.07
CA SER A 455 33.70 -0.68 11.79
C SER A 455 32.42 -0.15 11.16
N GLU A 456 32.10 1.13 11.37
CA GLU A 456 30.92 1.79 10.77
C GLU A 456 30.94 1.71 9.23
N LYS A 457 32.12 1.82 8.61
CA LYS A 457 32.30 1.65 7.16
C LYS A 457 31.93 0.24 6.69
N HIS A 458 32.24 -0.78 7.49
CA HIS A 458 31.86 -2.15 7.18
C HIS A 458 30.35 -2.34 7.24
N TYR A 459 29.67 -1.77 8.23
CA TYR A 459 28.20 -1.84 8.33
C TYR A 459 27.53 -1.12 7.17
N VAL A 460 28.06 0.01 6.70
CA VAL A 460 27.55 0.71 5.49
C VAL A 460 27.73 -0.15 4.24
N LEU A 461 28.88 -0.86 4.10
CA LEU A 461 29.07 -1.80 3.00
C LEU A 461 28.04 -2.93 3.02
N VAL A 462 27.81 -3.54 4.20
CA VAL A 462 26.80 -4.58 4.37
C VAL A 462 25.40 -4.06 4.05
N ALA A 463 25.08 -2.81 4.42
CA ALA A 463 23.81 -2.17 4.08
C ALA A 463 23.60 -2.08 2.54
N ARG A 464 24.61 -1.68 1.81
CA ARG A 464 24.55 -1.62 0.34
C ARG A 464 24.35 -2.99 -0.30
N LEU A 465 25.07 -4.01 0.18
CA LEU A 465 24.96 -5.37 -0.34
C LEU A 465 23.59 -6.00 -0.01
N SER A 466 23.09 -5.81 1.22
CA SER A 466 21.75 -6.30 1.60
C SER A 466 20.64 -5.60 0.83
N GLY A 467 20.77 -4.30 0.55
CA GLY A 467 19.85 -3.57 -0.30
C GLY A 467 19.77 -4.10 -1.73
N ALA A 468 20.94 -4.40 -2.32
CA ALA A 468 21.00 -5.02 -3.64
C ALA A 468 20.33 -6.42 -3.65
N ALA A 469 20.55 -7.22 -2.61
CA ALA A 469 19.93 -8.54 -2.48
C ALA A 469 18.40 -8.47 -2.38
N VAL A 470 17.87 -7.54 -1.57
CA VAL A 470 16.42 -7.33 -1.43
C VAL A 470 15.79 -6.90 -2.76
N LEU A 471 16.45 -6.02 -3.50
CA LEU A 471 15.95 -5.58 -4.81
C LEU A 471 15.95 -6.73 -5.83
N ALA A 472 16.95 -7.61 -5.80
CA ALA A 472 16.98 -8.80 -6.66
C ALA A 472 15.82 -9.76 -6.32
N ILE A 473 15.54 -10.01 -5.03
CA ILE A 473 14.40 -10.80 -4.59
C ILE A 473 13.07 -10.18 -5.04
N ALA A 474 12.94 -8.86 -4.92
CA ALA A 474 11.77 -8.13 -5.39
C ALA A 474 11.55 -8.26 -6.90
N GLY A 475 12.63 -8.25 -7.68
CA GLY A 475 12.59 -8.47 -9.13
C GLY A 475 12.02 -9.85 -9.50
N VAL A 476 12.41 -10.89 -8.77
CA VAL A 476 11.86 -12.25 -8.95
C VAL A 476 10.37 -12.29 -8.62
N PHE A 477 9.93 -11.68 -7.52
CA PHE A 477 8.51 -11.62 -7.18
C PHE A 477 7.70 -10.79 -8.20
N ALA A 478 8.25 -9.67 -8.69
CA ALA A 478 7.62 -8.87 -9.74
C ALA A 478 7.47 -9.64 -11.05
N TRP A 479 8.48 -10.44 -11.40
CA TRP A 479 8.43 -11.28 -12.61
C TRP A 479 7.32 -12.36 -12.52
N ALA A 480 7.16 -12.98 -11.34
CA ALA A 480 6.16 -14.01 -11.10
C ALA A 480 4.73 -13.49 -10.95
N ALA A 481 4.55 -12.21 -10.56
CA ALA A 481 3.24 -11.62 -10.30
C ALA A 481 2.51 -11.20 -11.58
N ASN A 482 1.16 -11.22 -11.54
CA ASN A 482 0.31 -10.83 -12.69
C ASN A 482 -0.25 -9.42 -12.58
N SER A 483 -0.63 -8.98 -11.37
CA SER A 483 -1.17 -7.64 -11.15
C SER A 483 -0.68 -7.03 -9.85
N ASN A 484 -0.67 -5.68 -9.81
CA ASN A 484 -0.34 -4.94 -8.59
C ASN A 484 -1.41 -5.12 -7.51
N SER A 485 -2.67 -5.18 -7.92
CA SER A 485 -3.82 -5.34 -7.01
C SER A 485 -3.79 -6.69 -6.29
N GLU A 486 -3.40 -7.78 -6.96
CA GLU A 486 -3.22 -9.10 -6.31
C GLU A 486 -2.13 -9.08 -5.25
N LEU A 487 -0.95 -8.54 -5.57
CA LEU A 487 0.16 -8.41 -4.61
C LEU A 487 -0.24 -7.57 -3.40
N PHE A 488 -0.92 -6.45 -3.62
CA PHE A 488 -1.39 -5.57 -2.56
C PHE A 488 -2.42 -6.26 -1.66
N THR A 489 -3.41 -6.94 -2.25
CA THR A 489 -4.47 -7.65 -1.51
C THR A 489 -3.90 -8.81 -0.69
N PHE A 490 -2.98 -9.59 -1.27
CA PHE A 490 -2.27 -10.64 -0.55
C PHE A 490 -1.50 -10.06 0.65
N PHE A 491 -0.72 -9.01 0.42
CA PHE A 491 0.06 -8.38 1.48
C PHE A 491 -0.83 -7.84 2.61
N MET A 492 -1.92 -7.16 2.26
CA MET A 492 -2.89 -6.66 3.25
C MET A 492 -3.41 -7.79 4.16
N ALA A 493 -3.81 -8.92 3.59
CA ALA A 493 -4.28 -10.06 4.35
C ALA A 493 -3.17 -10.69 5.20
N PHE A 494 -1.97 -10.83 4.61
CA PHE A 494 -0.82 -11.45 5.25
C PHE A 494 -0.37 -10.73 6.53
N VAL A 495 -0.40 -9.39 6.54
CA VAL A 495 0.03 -8.56 7.68
C VAL A 495 -1.11 -8.13 8.60
N ALA A 496 -2.36 -8.44 8.27
CA ALA A 496 -3.52 -7.98 9.05
C ALA A 496 -3.54 -8.48 10.49
N GLY A 497 -3.14 -9.73 10.71
CA GLY A 497 -3.24 -10.39 12.02
C GLY A 497 -2.29 -9.86 13.10
N VAL A 498 -1.26 -9.07 12.74
CA VAL A 498 -0.31 -8.53 13.72
C VAL A 498 -0.76 -7.20 14.35
N GLY A 499 -1.68 -6.48 13.71
CA GLY A 499 -2.15 -5.17 14.17
C GLY A 499 -2.64 -5.15 15.63
N PRO A 500 -3.53 -6.06 16.03
CA PRO A 500 -4.03 -6.12 17.41
C PRO A 500 -2.93 -6.18 18.46
N VAL A 501 -1.93 -7.02 18.26
CA VAL A 501 -0.82 -7.17 19.23
C VAL A 501 0.12 -5.97 19.19
N TYR A 502 0.31 -5.33 18.02
CA TYR A 502 1.12 -4.11 17.91
C TYR A 502 0.48 -2.92 18.64
N LEU A 503 -0.84 -2.82 18.66
CA LEU A 503 -1.52 -1.86 19.52
C LEU A 503 -1.45 -2.29 20.99
N ALA A 504 -1.78 -3.53 21.30
CA ALA A 504 -1.80 -4.04 22.66
C ALA A 504 -0.45 -3.88 23.40
N ARG A 505 0.69 -3.97 22.68
CA ARG A 505 2.02 -3.79 23.29
C ARG A 505 2.24 -2.41 23.92
N TRP A 506 1.57 -1.39 23.47
CA TRP A 506 1.64 -0.03 24.02
C TRP A 506 0.69 0.17 25.20
N PHE A 507 -0.48 -0.50 25.18
CA PHE A 507 -1.55 -0.25 26.15
C PHE A 507 -1.64 -1.28 27.27
N TRP A 508 -1.03 -2.48 27.11
CA TRP A 508 -1.19 -3.57 28.06
C TRP A 508 0.18 -4.15 28.48
N TRP A 509 0.53 -3.95 29.73
CA TRP A 509 1.79 -4.38 30.30
C TRP A 509 2.12 -5.88 30.14
N ARG A 510 1.08 -6.74 30.07
CA ARG A 510 1.23 -8.19 30.04
C ARG A 510 1.62 -8.76 28.67
N VAL A 511 1.47 -8.01 27.57
CA VAL A 511 1.87 -8.45 26.22
C VAL A 511 3.37 -8.79 26.19
N ARG A 512 3.71 -9.86 25.43
CA ARG A 512 5.04 -10.45 25.36
C ARG A 512 5.55 -10.64 23.94
N ALA A 513 6.84 -10.92 23.80
CA ALA A 513 7.45 -11.32 22.54
C ALA A 513 6.74 -12.56 21.93
N ALA A 514 6.36 -13.53 22.77
CA ALA A 514 5.64 -14.72 22.34
C ALA A 514 4.27 -14.38 21.72
N SER A 515 3.61 -13.32 22.18
CA SER A 515 2.32 -12.86 21.64
C SER A 515 2.46 -12.31 20.21
N GLU A 516 3.53 -11.53 19.96
CA GLU A 516 3.84 -11.02 18.62
C GLU A 516 4.24 -12.15 17.67
N ILE A 517 5.08 -13.09 18.11
CA ILE A 517 5.48 -14.26 17.32
C ILE A 517 4.24 -15.10 16.96
N ALA A 518 3.36 -15.38 17.93
CA ALA A 518 2.14 -16.14 17.68
C ALA A 518 1.24 -15.45 16.65
N ALA A 519 1.03 -14.12 16.76
CA ALA A 519 0.28 -13.36 15.78
C ALA A 519 0.90 -13.42 14.39
N MET A 520 2.21 -13.22 14.27
CA MET A 520 2.93 -13.25 12.99
C MET A 520 2.83 -14.61 12.30
N VAL A 521 3.12 -15.69 13.04
CA VAL A 521 3.08 -17.05 12.48
C VAL A 521 1.66 -17.41 12.06
N THR A 522 0.68 -17.15 12.91
CA THR A 522 -0.73 -17.47 12.61
C THR A 522 -1.25 -16.63 11.44
N SER A 523 -0.95 -15.32 11.39
CA SER A 523 -1.35 -14.45 10.28
C SER A 523 -0.78 -14.95 8.96
N ALA A 524 0.54 -15.21 8.92
CA ALA A 524 1.20 -15.73 7.73
C ALA A 524 0.61 -17.07 7.27
N THR A 525 0.40 -18.01 8.21
CA THR A 525 -0.16 -19.33 7.90
C THR A 525 -1.57 -19.24 7.35
N ILE A 526 -2.48 -18.53 8.03
CA ILE A 526 -3.89 -18.44 7.62
C ILE A 526 -4.01 -17.69 6.28
N ALA A 527 -3.30 -16.56 6.12
CA ALA A 527 -3.34 -15.82 4.86
C ALA A 527 -2.80 -16.64 3.68
N SER A 528 -1.72 -17.40 3.89
CA SER A 528 -1.16 -18.28 2.85
C SER A 528 -2.09 -19.45 2.52
N LEU A 529 -2.73 -20.07 3.52
CA LEU A 529 -3.71 -21.14 3.29
C LEU A 529 -4.93 -20.64 2.51
N ILE A 530 -5.42 -19.45 2.83
CA ILE A 530 -6.57 -18.87 2.09
C ILE A 530 -6.18 -18.50 0.65
N THR A 531 -4.95 -18.02 0.44
CA THR A 531 -4.52 -17.54 -0.89
C THR A 531 -4.02 -18.64 -1.80
N PHE A 532 -3.23 -19.57 -1.26
CA PHE A 532 -2.55 -20.63 -2.03
C PHE A 532 -3.09 -22.03 -1.71
N GLY A 533 -4.26 -22.12 -1.06
CA GLY A 533 -4.81 -23.40 -0.62
C GLY A 533 -5.02 -24.38 -1.76
N ASP A 534 -5.58 -23.91 -2.87
CA ASP A 534 -5.81 -24.74 -4.05
C ASP A 534 -4.50 -25.33 -4.62
N GLU A 535 -3.43 -24.53 -4.62
CA GLU A 535 -2.10 -24.98 -5.06
C GLU A 535 -1.46 -25.95 -4.08
N ILE A 536 -1.64 -25.70 -2.78
CA ILE A 536 -1.12 -26.57 -1.72
C ILE A 536 -1.73 -27.97 -1.81
N VAL A 537 -3.04 -28.04 -2.04
CA VAL A 537 -3.79 -29.33 -2.13
C VAL A 537 -3.33 -30.15 -3.33
N LYS A 538 -2.92 -29.52 -4.43
CA LYS A 538 -2.39 -30.20 -5.63
C LYS A 538 -1.00 -30.82 -5.42
N VAL A 539 -0.26 -30.40 -4.39
CA VAL A 539 1.07 -30.97 -4.09
C VAL A 539 0.93 -32.38 -3.55
N GLU A 540 1.72 -33.32 -4.05
CA GLU A 540 1.72 -34.73 -3.64
C GLU A 540 1.89 -34.85 -2.11
N GLY A 541 0.97 -35.57 -1.47
CA GLY A 541 0.95 -35.78 -0.02
C GLY A 541 0.08 -34.79 0.77
N TYR A 542 -0.38 -33.69 0.18
CA TYR A 542 -1.20 -32.68 0.86
C TYR A 542 -2.69 -32.70 0.52
N GLY A 543 -3.13 -33.58 -0.38
CA GLY A 543 -4.55 -33.72 -0.79
C GLY A 543 -5.53 -33.97 0.36
N PHE A 544 -5.07 -34.50 1.51
CA PHE A 544 -5.90 -34.67 2.70
C PHE A 544 -6.39 -33.33 3.29
N LEU A 545 -5.77 -32.21 2.95
CA LEU A 545 -6.17 -30.88 3.40
C LEU A 545 -7.33 -30.30 2.59
N ASP A 546 -7.70 -30.90 1.46
CA ASP A 546 -8.76 -30.39 0.56
C ASP A 546 -10.08 -30.14 1.31
N GLY A 547 -10.54 -31.13 2.06
CA GLY A 547 -11.76 -31.02 2.86
C GLY A 547 -11.74 -29.95 3.98
N ILE A 548 -10.55 -29.41 4.29
CA ILE A 548 -10.38 -28.33 5.28
C ILE A 548 -10.22 -26.98 4.57
N ILE A 549 -9.35 -26.93 3.54
CA ILE A 549 -8.99 -25.68 2.86
C ILE A 549 -10.13 -25.22 1.95
N ASN A 550 -10.74 -26.15 1.23
CA ASN A 550 -11.77 -25.87 0.24
C ASN A 550 -13.21 -26.12 0.76
N ALA A 551 -13.37 -26.39 2.05
CA ALA A 551 -14.70 -26.49 2.63
C ALA A 551 -15.45 -25.13 2.55
N PRO A 552 -16.69 -25.11 2.01
CA PRO A 552 -17.46 -23.87 1.97
C PRO A 552 -17.75 -23.38 3.38
N LEU A 553 -17.45 -22.12 3.63
CA LEU A 553 -17.64 -21.49 4.95
C LEU A 553 -19.03 -20.85 5.05
N PRO A 554 -19.83 -21.15 6.10
CA PRO A 554 -21.16 -20.57 6.27
C PRO A 554 -21.09 -19.14 6.84
N LEU A 555 -20.33 -18.25 6.18
CA LEU A 555 -20.06 -16.89 6.66
C LEU A 555 -20.91 -15.82 5.95
N GLY A 556 -21.96 -16.21 5.23
CA GLY A 556 -22.87 -15.28 4.56
C GLY A 556 -22.14 -14.31 3.62
N PRO A 557 -22.29 -12.98 3.78
CA PRO A 557 -21.70 -12.00 2.86
C PRO A 557 -20.17 -11.87 2.95
N LEU A 558 -19.49 -12.63 3.81
CA LEU A 558 -18.04 -12.68 3.93
C LEU A 558 -17.38 -13.72 3.00
N VAL A 559 -18.18 -14.44 2.22
CA VAL A 559 -17.72 -15.42 1.24
C VAL A 559 -18.28 -15.08 -0.14
N ASP A 560 -17.60 -15.61 -1.17
CA ASP A 560 -18.07 -15.58 -2.55
C ASP A 560 -19.13 -16.67 -2.82
N GLU A 561 -19.59 -16.78 -4.05
CA GLU A 561 -20.58 -17.76 -4.49
C GLU A 561 -20.13 -19.22 -4.31
N MET A 562 -18.83 -19.48 -4.26
CA MET A 562 -18.24 -20.78 -4.01
C MET A 562 -18.02 -21.09 -2.51
N GLY A 563 -18.40 -20.15 -1.62
CA GLY A 563 -18.17 -20.27 -0.18
C GLY A 563 -16.72 -19.99 0.25
N LYS A 564 -15.86 -19.45 -0.64
CA LYS A 564 -14.51 -19.04 -0.30
C LYS A 564 -14.50 -17.63 0.29
N PRO A 565 -13.61 -17.34 1.26
CA PRO A 565 -13.54 -16.01 1.88
C PRO A 565 -13.23 -14.92 0.86
N ASN A 566 -14.16 -13.96 0.72
CA ASN A 566 -13.90 -12.73 -0.03
C ASN A 566 -12.93 -11.82 0.75
N MET A 567 -12.65 -10.61 0.25
CA MET A 567 -11.70 -9.67 0.90
C MET A 567 -12.03 -9.42 2.38
N ALA A 568 -13.30 -9.15 2.69
CA ALA A 568 -13.75 -8.92 4.05
C ALA A 568 -13.61 -10.18 4.93
N GLY A 569 -13.99 -11.34 4.39
CA GLY A 569 -13.85 -12.63 5.07
C GLY A 569 -12.40 -12.99 5.37
N ARG A 570 -11.49 -12.76 4.43
CA ARG A 570 -10.04 -12.97 4.64
C ARG A 570 -9.53 -12.13 5.80
N LEU A 571 -9.86 -10.85 5.86
CA LEU A 571 -9.47 -9.96 6.95
C LEU A 571 -10.03 -10.42 8.31
N VAL A 572 -11.32 -10.71 8.37
CA VAL A 572 -11.99 -11.16 9.62
C VAL A 572 -11.36 -12.46 10.14
N LEU A 573 -11.15 -13.45 9.28
CA LEU A 573 -10.55 -14.73 9.66
C LEU A 573 -9.10 -14.56 10.13
N VAL A 574 -8.27 -13.88 9.34
CA VAL A 574 -6.85 -13.69 9.69
C VAL A 574 -6.71 -12.93 11.00
N VAL A 575 -7.43 -11.81 11.16
CA VAL A 575 -7.35 -10.97 12.38
C VAL A 575 -7.92 -11.70 13.58
N GLY A 576 -9.06 -12.37 13.43
CA GLY A 576 -9.72 -13.09 14.50
C GLY A 576 -8.86 -14.23 15.05
N ILE A 577 -8.38 -15.12 14.17
CA ILE A 577 -7.57 -16.28 14.56
C ILE A 577 -6.21 -15.83 15.12
N SER A 578 -5.54 -14.87 14.47
CA SER A 578 -4.24 -14.36 14.94
C SER A 578 -4.37 -13.59 16.26
N GLY A 579 -5.45 -12.82 16.43
CA GLY A 579 -5.75 -12.12 17.68
C GLY A 579 -5.98 -13.08 18.84
N LEU A 580 -6.73 -14.17 18.63
CA LEU A 580 -6.90 -15.23 19.61
C LEU A 580 -5.57 -15.92 19.94
N ALA A 581 -4.77 -16.27 18.95
CA ALA A 581 -3.44 -16.87 19.14
C ALA A 581 -2.54 -15.96 19.99
N ALA A 582 -2.51 -14.65 19.68
CA ALA A 582 -1.76 -13.66 20.45
C ALA A 582 -2.26 -13.54 21.90
N LEU A 583 -3.60 -13.55 22.09
CA LEU A 583 -4.21 -13.50 23.41
C LEU A 583 -3.85 -14.74 24.24
N PHE A 584 -3.98 -15.94 23.69
CA PHE A 584 -3.58 -17.19 24.36
C PHE A 584 -2.11 -17.19 24.70
N ALA A 585 -1.23 -16.79 23.76
CA ALA A 585 0.20 -16.67 24.02
C ALA A 585 0.48 -15.66 25.14
N THR A 586 -0.27 -14.54 25.23
CA THR A 586 -0.16 -13.57 26.33
C THR A 586 -0.55 -14.16 27.67
N LEU A 587 -1.65 -14.89 27.73
CA LEU A 587 -2.18 -15.44 28.97
C LEU A 587 -1.37 -16.64 29.50
N LEU A 588 -0.89 -17.50 28.60
CA LEU A 588 -0.13 -18.71 28.94
C LEU A 588 1.35 -18.45 29.23
N SER A 589 1.91 -17.33 28.77
CA SER A 589 3.31 -16.99 29.00
C SER A 589 3.55 -16.47 30.42
N LYS A 590 4.76 -16.71 30.97
CA LYS A 590 5.20 -16.14 32.26
C LYS A 590 5.18 -14.61 32.20
N ALA A 591 4.95 -13.93 33.32
CA ALA A 591 4.94 -12.47 33.38
C ALA A 591 6.28 -11.85 32.86
N PRO A 592 6.26 -10.68 32.22
CA PRO A 592 7.46 -9.98 31.78
C PRO A 592 8.36 -9.62 32.96
N ASP A 593 9.68 -9.45 32.69
CA ASP A 593 10.62 -8.97 33.69
C ASP A 593 10.27 -7.56 34.18
N PRO A 594 10.05 -7.36 35.51
CA PRO A 594 9.69 -6.06 36.05
C PRO A 594 10.74 -4.96 35.80
N ALA A 595 12.02 -5.28 35.76
CA ALA A 595 13.06 -4.29 35.51
C ALA A 595 12.97 -3.71 34.11
N THR A 596 12.84 -4.56 33.11
CA THR A 596 12.64 -4.14 31.70
C THR A 596 11.37 -3.31 31.54
N LEU A 597 10.26 -3.72 32.19
CA LEU A 597 8.99 -2.98 32.10
C LEU A 597 9.06 -1.61 32.77
N THR A 598 9.74 -1.49 33.92
CA THR A 598 9.88 -0.19 34.61
C THR A 598 10.75 0.76 33.82
N GLU A 599 11.83 0.29 33.19
CA GLU A 599 12.67 1.09 32.32
C GLU A 599 11.88 1.61 31.11
N PHE A 600 11.16 0.71 30.41
CA PHE A 600 10.31 1.07 29.31
C PHE A 600 9.23 2.09 29.73
N TYR A 601 8.56 1.84 30.86
CA TYR A 601 7.49 2.74 31.34
C TYR A 601 8.01 4.14 31.70
N ARG A 602 9.17 4.24 32.36
CA ARG A 602 9.81 5.53 32.68
C ARG A 602 10.18 6.31 31.41
N ARG A 603 10.65 5.61 30.39
CA ARG A 603 11.12 6.20 29.13
C ARG A 603 9.99 6.66 28.24
N VAL A 604 8.99 5.80 28.00
CA VAL A 604 7.91 6.05 27.04
C VAL A 604 6.68 6.69 27.69
N ARG A 605 6.38 6.34 28.93
CA ARG A 605 5.23 6.79 29.73
C ARG A 605 3.89 6.54 29.04
N PRO A 606 3.62 5.29 28.59
CA PRO A 606 2.42 4.99 27.83
C PRO A 606 1.18 5.03 28.72
N MET A 607 0.04 5.37 28.10
CA MET A 607 -1.27 5.24 28.73
C MET A 607 -1.80 3.80 28.64
N GLY A 608 -2.89 3.49 29.35
CA GLY A 608 -3.57 2.18 29.30
C GLY A 608 -3.38 1.35 30.58
N TRP A 609 -3.39 0.04 30.43
CA TRP A 609 -3.38 -0.94 31.53
C TRP A 609 -1.96 -1.22 32.02
N TRP A 610 -1.34 -0.22 32.64
CA TRP A 610 0.02 -0.27 33.22
C TRP A 610 0.02 -0.25 34.76
N GLY A 611 -1.12 -0.41 35.43
CA GLY A 611 -1.27 -0.30 36.88
C GLY A 611 -0.18 -1.03 37.67
N PRO A 612 0.10 -2.33 37.46
CA PRO A 612 1.13 -3.06 38.20
C PRO A 612 2.56 -2.49 38.01
N VAL A 613 2.90 -2.01 36.80
CA VAL A 613 4.22 -1.44 36.52
C VAL A 613 4.31 -0.01 37.05
N ARG A 614 3.23 0.77 36.94
CA ARG A 614 3.15 2.12 37.48
C ARG A 614 3.36 2.13 38.99
N ALA A 615 2.84 1.15 39.72
CA ALA A 615 3.07 1.01 41.15
C ALA A 615 4.57 0.85 41.51
N LEU A 616 5.38 0.33 40.57
CA LEU A 616 6.85 0.22 40.71
C LEU A 616 7.61 1.50 40.30
N CYS A 617 6.90 2.50 39.79
CA CYS A 617 7.47 3.76 39.27
C CYS A 617 6.82 4.97 39.94
N PRO A 618 7.02 5.20 41.26
CA PRO A 618 6.40 6.33 41.98
C PRO A 618 6.73 7.67 41.31
N GLY A 619 5.73 8.53 41.15
CA GLY A 619 5.90 9.85 40.53
C GLY A 619 5.93 9.86 38.99
N VAL A 620 5.88 8.70 38.32
CA VAL A 620 5.84 8.64 36.86
C VAL A 620 4.41 8.40 36.38
N GLU A 621 3.80 9.46 35.81
CA GLU A 621 2.45 9.41 35.22
C GLU A 621 2.52 9.20 33.71
N PRO A 622 1.44 8.65 33.08
CA PRO A 622 1.31 8.64 31.63
C PRO A 622 1.47 10.03 31.05
N ALA A 623 2.16 10.16 29.93
CA ALA A 623 2.42 11.46 29.34
C ALA A 623 1.19 12.02 28.61
N GLU A 624 0.34 11.17 28.09
CA GLU A 624 -0.88 11.53 27.36
C GLU A 624 -2.14 11.18 28.16
N ARG A 625 -3.17 12.02 27.99
CA ARG A 625 -4.52 11.77 28.48
C ARG A 625 -5.36 11.14 27.36
N PRO A 626 -6.20 10.10 27.64
CA PRO A 626 -6.96 9.43 26.59
C PRO A 626 -7.95 10.34 25.84
N LEU A 627 -8.69 11.20 26.53
CA LEU A 627 -9.73 12.02 25.91
C LEU A 627 -9.18 12.99 24.84
N PRO A 628 -8.12 13.77 25.06
CA PRO A 628 -7.54 14.59 24.01
C PRO A 628 -7.00 13.80 22.81
N VAL A 629 -6.44 12.60 23.05
CA VAL A 629 -5.96 11.71 21.97
C VAL A 629 -7.15 11.24 21.13
N ILE A 630 -8.21 10.72 21.75
CA ILE A 630 -9.37 10.18 21.05
C ILE A 630 -10.10 11.28 20.28
N VAL A 631 -10.49 12.38 20.97
CA VAL A 631 -11.21 13.49 20.34
C VAL A 631 -10.39 14.15 19.23
N GLY A 632 -9.10 14.38 19.49
CA GLY A 632 -8.21 14.96 18.49
C GLY A 632 -8.00 14.04 17.27
N SER A 633 -7.89 12.72 17.48
CA SER A 633 -7.73 11.76 16.36
C SER A 633 -9.00 11.60 15.54
N LEU A 634 -10.17 11.53 16.17
CA LEU A 634 -11.46 11.52 15.46
C LEU A 634 -11.65 12.84 14.71
N GLY A 635 -11.31 13.97 15.34
CA GLY A 635 -11.34 15.30 14.72
C GLY A 635 -10.40 15.39 13.51
N GLY A 636 -9.18 14.90 13.62
CA GLY A 636 -8.22 14.90 12.52
C GLY A 636 -8.67 14.02 11.35
N SER A 637 -9.23 12.85 11.62
CA SER A 637 -9.84 11.99 10.59
C SER A 637 -11.02 12.70 9.91
N ALA A 638 -11.91 13.32 10.68
CA ALA A 638 -13.03 14.10 10.16
C ALA A 638 -12.56 15.32 9.34
N ALA A 639 -11.48 16.00 9.74
CA ALA A 639 -10.89 17.09 8.98
C ALA A 639 -10.39 16.65 7.62
N ILE A 640 -9.67 15.53 7.56
CA ILE A 640 -9.07 14.99 6.34
C ILE A 640 -10.16 14.45 5.39
N PHE A 641 -11.12 13.65 5.90
CA PHE A 641 -12.23 13.16 5.10
C PHE A 641 -13.18 14.29 4.67
N GLY A 642 -13.39 15.29 5.54
CA GLY A 642 -14.14 16.49 5.18
C GLY A 642 -13.52 17.21 3.99
N LEU A 643 -12.19 17.41 4.00
CA LEU A 643 -11.47 18.00 2.88
C LEU A 643 -11.50 17.11 1.62
N LEU A 644 -11.26 15.82 1.77
CA LEU A 644 -11.30 14.85 0.68
C LEU A 644 -12.66 14.85 -0.03
N PHE A 645 -13.75 14.65 0.71
CA PHE A 645 -15.07 14.52 0.11
C PHE A 645 -15.70 15.86 -0.29
N ALA A 646 -15.37 16.98 0.39
CA ALA A 646 -15.79 18.30 -0.05
C ALA A 646 -15.18 18.67 -1.42
N SER A 647 -13.89 18.42 -1.60
CA SER A 647 -13.22 18.65 -2.90
C SER A 647 -13.78 17.74 -4.00
N GLY A 648 -14.03 16.46 -3.72
CA GLY A 648 -14.66 15.55 -4.67
C GLY A 648 -16.09 15.95 -5.03
N ALA A 649 -16.89 16.31 -4.05
CA ALA A 649 -18.24 16.80 -4.28
C ALA A 649 -18.26 18.08 -5.13
N TRP A 650 -17.23 18.92 -4.97
CA TRP A 650 -17.05 20.11 -5.83
C TRP A 650 -16.74 19.73 -7.28
N PHE A 651 -15.81 18.79 -7.53
CA PHE A 651 -15.52 18.32 -8.89
C PHE A 651 -16.72 17.69 -9.58
N PHE A 652 -17.60 17.01 -8.82
CA PHE A 652 -18.80 16.36 -9.35
C PHE A 652 -20.08 17.22 -9.24
N GLU A 653 -19.94 18.53 -9.01
CA GLU A 653 -21.04 19.50 -8.97
C GLU A 653 -22.18 19.13 -8.01
N ARG A 654 -21.82 18.70 -6.78
CA ARG A 654 -22.75 18.30 -5.72
C ARG A 654 -22.76 19.30 -4.56
N PRO A 655 -23.37 20.49 -4.70
CA PRO A 655 -23.23 21.59 -3.75
C PRO A 655 -23.70 21.27 -2.33
N ASP A 656 -24.71 20.40 -2.17
CA ASP A 656 -25.19 19.98 -0.86
C ASP A 656 -24.13 19.14 -0.12
N GLN A 657 -23.50 18.20 -0.83
CA GLN A 657 -22.40 17.41 -0.27
C GLN A 657 -21.17 18.28 0.05
N VAL A 658 -20.86 19.28 -0.78
CA VAL A 658 -19.79 20.25 -0.49
C VAL A 658 -20.04 20.93 0.86
N ARG A 659 -21.27 21.41 1.10
CA ARG A 659 -21.62 22.07 2.37
C ARG A 659 -21.47 21.15 3.57
N VAL A 660 -22.00 19.93 3.48
CA VAL A 660 -21.96 18.94 4.56
C VAL A 660 -20.51 18.57 4.89
N TRP A 661 -19.72 18.17 3.88
CA TRP A 661 -18.35 17.75 4.10
C TRP A 661 -17.42 18.87 4.53
N SER A 662 -17.65 20.12 4.06
CA SER A 662 -16.92 21.30 4.55
C SER A 662 -17.20 21.55 6.04
N LEU A 663 -18.46 21.42 6.47
CA LEU A 663 -18.79 21.54 7.90
C LEU A 663 -18.10 20.46 8.73
N VAL A 664 -18.13 19.20 8.27
CA VAL A 664 -17.42 18.09 8.91
C VAL A 664 -15.92 18.40 9.02
N GLY A 665 -15.32 18.93 7.96
CA GLY A 665 -13.92 19.33 7.92
C GLY A 665 -13.57 20.43 8.93
N VAL A 666 -14.40 21.47 9.03
CA VAL A 666 -14.20 22.58 9.97
C VAL A 666 -14.33 22.13 11.42
N VAL A 667 -15.40 21.38 11.74
CA VAL A 667 -15.60 20.83 13.09
C VAL A 667 -14.46 19.87 13.45
N GLY A 668 -14.07 19.00 12.53
CA GLY A 668 -12.95 18.07 12.71
C GLY A 668 -11.64 18.79 12.97
N THR A 669 -11.35 19.88 12.24
CA THR A 669 -10.16 20.71 12.46
C THR A 669 -10.18 21.35 13.85
N ALA A 670 -11.32 21.87 14.30
CA ALA A 670 -11.45 22.43 15.65
C ALA A 670 -11.17 21.37 16.74
N MET A 671 -11.70 20.15 16.58
CA MET A 671 -11.45 19.03 17.50
C MET A 671 -9.98 18.62 17.51
N LEU A 672 -9.32 18.53 16.35
CA LEU A 672 -7.89 18.22 16.22
C LEU A 672 -7.04 19.26 16.94
N LEU A 673 -7.30 20.55 16.68
CA LEU A 673 -6.55 21.66 17.31
C LEU A 673 -6.77 21.70 18.83
N TRP A 674 -7.97 21.39 19.29
CA TRP A 674 -8.23 21.25 20.72
C TRP A 674 -7.41 20.11 21.33
N GLY A 675 -7.41 18.93 20.69
CA GLY A 675 -6.64 17.78 21.13
C GLY A 675 -5.14 18.08 21.19
N MET A 676 -4.57 18.70 20.16
CA MET A 676 -3.17 19.12 20.11
C MET A 676 -2.82 20.09 21.25
N ARG A 677 -3.67 21.11 21.51
CA ARG A 677 -3.47 22.06 22.60
C ARG A 677 -3.54 21.41 23.98
N ALA A 678 -4.52 20.51 24.18
CA ALA A 678 -4.70 19.78 25.42
C ALA A 678 -3.56 18.79 25.73
N LEU A 679 -2.85 18.31 24.71
CA LEU A 679 -1.65 17.49 24.82
C LEU A 679 -0.35 18.32 24.99
N GLY A 680 -0.45 19.65 25.13
CA GLY A 680 0.70 20.51 25.39
C GLY A 680 1.60 20.73 24.17
N VAL A 681 1.09 20.57 22.96
CA VAL A 681 1.79 20.91 21.72
C VAL A 681 1.79 22.43 21.57
N ARG A 682 2.53 23.14 22.45
CA ARG A 682 2.72 24.60 22.34
C ARG A 682 3.91 24.92 21.43
N GLY A 683 3.82 26.01 20.70
CA GLY A 683 4.96 26.55 19.98
C GLY A 683 6.11 26.87 20.95
N GLU A 684 7.33 26.49 20.59
CA GLU A 684 8.53 27.02 21.23
C GLU A 684 8.67 28.52 20.85
N THR A 685 7.91 29.37 21.53
CA THR A 685 8.12 30.80 21.51
C THR A 685 8.15 31.31 22.94
N GLU A 686 8.87 30.63 23.84
CA GLU A 686 9.20 31.17 25.16
C GLU A 686 9.95 30.09 25.96
N SER A 687 11.26 29.98 25.76
CA SER A 687 12.23 29.66 26.79
C SER A 687 13.63 30.10 26.34
#